data_9708df8384bf1748b34d2366d08d5369
#
_entry.id   9708df8384bf1748b34d2366d08d5369
#
_cell.length_a   1.000
_cell.length_b   1.000
_cell.length_c   1.000
_cell.angle_alpha   90.00
_cell.angle_beta   90.00
_cell.angle_gamma   90.00
#
_symmetry.space_group_name_H-M   'P 1'
#
loop_
_entity.id
_entity.type
_entity.pdbx_description
1 polymer ?
#
loop_
_entity_poly.entity_id
_entity_poly.type
_entity_poly.pdbx_seq_one_letter_code
_entity_poly.pdbx_strand_id
1 'polypeptide(L)'
;MDTERRTAKADPQDELAARLRLLQELSGLGVRALARDAGLSSSSLSRYLSGQTVPPWTAVVALCRLAKRDPRPLRPLWELGSANPLPAPPKAGRQVQPKPRNDLPRDVPDFTGREDELASVLAAVDSHRGVAVDGMAGVGKTCLAVHAAHRLAADYPDAQLYVDLHGFTEGRDPLDPDSALRMLLGALGVPSERVPQEGLEQLAACWRAELADRRAVVVVDNAADADQVRPLLPGAGDSVVLITSRNRLLGLDEVPPVSLDVLSPRESAELLTRASGDSGGPEDRLAREPDAAAEVLRLCGHLPLALRLAAARLRHRPGWTVGILVERLAEGASEFDTAFAMSVRQLDRAQARLFRMLGLLPGGSFDAYAAAALADVPLHGAREMLEDLVDAHLVQQPTAGRYRLHDLVHQHARGACAQQDSQADRERAMGRFLDYFVHAAAAADAAMPVLSPGRPPTAGRPPAALPRFADKNAACSWLVSEYETMIAVFETAVAVGADAHVCELPRFLRAYFARRCGTTHLNHLFERSLAAAERLGDPLRLAEAYSDLGFARYNAGRMAEAAAAYEEAGLRVAQTGDARSEAELTLRRGYLIWDRGDRDGAGEPLELFRLAGKLYGEAGLPAGAAHAAASEAWALLQLGEREEAARRAREVLDLSHPDPAWPPTLTARITLGVAIAEESPEEASEHLHRALALAREDGHVNNEAWSLNCLGVALRRMGRYEEALASHREAFALLDELFEEHWKVRFLGGYAETCRLAGLPEEALRLHRQTLELAPGLGYRHEEALAHEGIAALLDDTDPAAAGGHRAAGRSLREELSAGAG
;
A
#
# COMPACT_ATOMS: atom_id res chain seq x y z
N MET A 1 29.07 14.92 61.10
CA MET A 1 27.62 14.73 61.44
C MET A 1 26.89 15.71 60.59
N ASP A 2 26.53 15.32 59.36
CA ASP A 2 25.57 16.02 58.56
C ASP A 2 24.79 15.00 57.73
N THR A 3 23.51 15.01 58.00
CA THR A 3 22.53 14.07 57.45
C THR A 3 22.00 14.63 56.15
N GLU A 4 22.48 14.12 55.03
CA GLU A 4 21.85 14.34 53.72
C GLU A 4 20.49 13.64 53.70
N ARG A 5 19.42 14.43 53.73
CA ARG A 5 18.07 14.02 53.38
C ARG A 5 18.00 13.73 51.89
N ARG A 6 18.09 12.43 51.50
CA ARG A 6 17.60 11.94 50.19
C ARG A 6 16.10 12.11 50.15
N THR A 7 15.62 13.06 49.32
CA THR A 7 14.22 13.09 48.92
C THR A 7 13.94 11.82 48.09
N ALA A 8 13.13 10.93 48.61
CA ALA A 8 12.61 9.78 47.84
C ALA A 8 11.87 10.27 46.61
N LYS A 9 12.33 9.92 45.42
CA LYS A 9 11.56 10.08 44.16
C LYS A 9 10.29 9.27 44.33
N ALA A 10 9.12 9.89 44.18
CA ALA A 10 7.81 9.21 44.18
C ALA A 10 7.81 8.13 43.06
N ASP A 11 7.18 6.99 43.35
CA ASP A 11 7.01 5.89 42.40
C ASP A 11 6.23 6.45 41.17
N PRO A 12 6.74 6.29 39.94
CA PRO A 12 6.05 6.78 38.72
C PRO A 12 4.61 6.28 38.59
N GLN A 13 4.31 5.08 39.12
CA GLN A 13 2.98 4.49 39.13
C GLN A 13 2.04 5.23 40.10
N ASP A 14 2.53 5.61 41.28
CA ASP A 14 1.78 6.37 42.25
C ASP A 14 1.52 7.81 41.77
N GLU A 15 2.50 8.41 41.10
CA GLU A 15 2.35 9.75 40.51
C GLU A 15 1.35 9.73 39.33
N LEU A 16 1.38 8.72 38.47
CA LEU A 16 0.37 8.53 37.42
C LEU A 16 -1.03 8.38 38.00
N ALA A 17 -1.19 7.55 39.03
CA ALA A 17 -2.48 7.39 39.71
C ALA A 17 -2.99 8.70 40.33
N ALA A 18 -2.10 9.52 40.89
CA ALA A 18 -2.45 10.83 41.41
C ALA A 18 -2.97 11.77 40.29
N ARG A 19 -2.32 11.74 39.12
CA ARG A 19 -2.75 12.52 37.95
C ARG A 19 -4.11 12.01 37.40
N LEU A 20 -4.36 10.72 37.43
CA LEU A 20 -5.64 10.15 37.00
C LEU A 20 -6.77 10.51 37.99
N ARG A 21 -6.51 10.62 39.29
CA ARG A 21 -7.48 11.13 40.26
C ARG A 21 -7.81 12.61 39.99
N LEU A 22 -6.83 13.43 39.66
CA LEU A 22 -7.04 14.80 39.27
C LEU A 22 -7.90 14.92 38.01
N LEU A 23 -7.71 14.04 37.00
CA LEU A 23 -8.57 13.99 35.82
C LEU A 23 -10.02 13.61 36.17
N GLN A 24 -10.22 12.70 37.12
CA GLN A 24 -11.55 12.35 37.59
C GLN A 24 -12.22 13.57 38.26
N GLU A 25 -11.52 14.28 39.13
CA GLU A 25 -12.02 15.50 39.76
C GLU A 25 -12.39 16.60 38.73
N LEU A 26 -11.50 16.80 37.76
CA LEU A 26 -11.72 17.79 36.69
C LEU A 26 -12.87 17.41 35.73
N SER A 27 -13.15 16.12 35.58
CA SER A 27 -14.30 15.68 34.77
C SER A 27 -15.66 15.95 35.42
N GLY A 28 -15.70 16.19 36.75
CA GLY A 28 -16.93 16.35 37.53
C GLY A 28 -17.77 15.05 37.64
N LEU A 29 -17.26 13.91 37.18
CA LEU A 29 -17.99 12.65 37.10
C LEU A 29 -17.59 11.70 38.25
N GLY A 30 -18.57 11.04 38.85
CA GLY A 30 -18.30 9.95 39.78
C GLY A 30 -17.70 8.73 39.08
N VAL A 31 -16.92 7.88 39.77
CA VAL A 31 -16.17 6.74 39.22
C VAL A 31 -17.01 5.84 38.30
N ARG A 32 -18.28 5.58 38.64
CA ARG A 32 -19.16 4.72 37.81
C ARG A 32 -19.54 5.39 36.48
N ALA A 33 -19.81 6.68 36.49
CA ALA A 33 -20.15 7.45 35.30
C ALA A 33 -18.92 7.62 34.40
N LEU A 34 -17.79 8.00 34.99
CA LEU A 34 -16.52 8.16 34.29
C LEU A 34 -16.05 6.84 33.65
N ALA A 35 -16.19 5.71 34.34
CA ALA A 35 -15.87 4.40 33.79
C ALA A 35 -16.72 4.05 32.54
N ARG A 36 -18.04 4.22 32.65
CA ARG A 36 -18.96 3.98 31.55
C ARG A 36 -18.63 4.86 30.34
N ASP A 37 -18.42 6.14 30.54
CA ASP A 37 -18.19 7.11 29.47
C ASP A 37 -16.78 6.98 28.87
N ALA A 38 -15.82 6.40 29.60
CA ALA A 38 -14.49 6.03 29.14
C ALA A 38 -14.42 4.62 28.51
N GLY A 39 -15.53 3.87 28.48
CA GLY A 39 -15.55 2.49 27.98
C GLY A 39 -14.82 1.48 28.89
N LEU A 40 -14.76 1.73 30.20
CA LEU A 40 -14.05 0.92 31.18
C LEU A 40 -15.02 0.28 32.18
N SER A 41 -14.59 -0.82 32.83
CA SER A 41 -15.31 -1.33 33.99
C SER A 41 -15.02 -0.45 35.22
N SER A 42 -16.01 -0.27 36.09
CA SER A 42 -15.82 0.51 37.33
C SER A 42 -14.73 -0.08 38.24
N SER A 43 -14.55 -1.39 38.23
CA SER A 43 -13.49 -2.07 38.99
C SER A 43 -12.09 -1.84 38.38
N SER A 44 -11.98 -1.78 37.05
CA SER A 44 -10.72 -1.43 36.37
C SER A 44 -10.32 0.02 36.64
N LEU A 45 -11.27 0.96 36.49
CA LEU A 45 -10.99 2.36 36.78
C LEU A 45 -10.60 2.58 38.26
N SER A 46 -11.27 1.91 39.19
CA SER A 46 -10.90 2.00 40.63
C SER A 46 -9.46 1.53 40.90
N ARG A 47 -9.00 0.45 40.25
CA ARG A 47 -7.61 -0.04 40.36
C ARG A 47 -6.60 0.93 39.72
N TYR A 48 -6.97 1.61 38.64
CA TYR A 48 -6.12 2.63 38.01
C TYR A 48 -5.98 3.87 38.91
N LEU A 49 -7.08 4.33 39.49
CA LEU A 49 -7.09 5.48 40.39
C LEU A 49 -6.39 5.19 41.73
N SER A 50 -6.39 3.94 42.20
CA SER A 50 -5.67 3.55 43.44
C SER A 50 -4.18 3.24 43.21
N GLY A 51 -3.69 3.24 42.00
CA GLY A 51 -2.31 2.87 41.66
C GLY A 51 -2.02 1.39 41.73
N GLN A 52 -3.03 0.52 41.84
CA GLN A 52 -2.82 -0.94 41.88
C GLN A 52 -2.41 -1.53 40.54
N THR A 53 -2.79 -0.89 39.44
CA THR A 53 -2.42 -1.30 38.10
C THR A 53 -2.30 -0.09 37.18
N VAL A 54 -1.35 -0.13 36.27
CA VAL A 54 -1.19 0.92 35.24
C VAL A 54 -2.27 0.70 34.17
N PRO A 55 -3.08 1.73 33.81
CA PRO A 55 -4.07 1.59 32.76
C PRO A 55 -3.42 1.42 31.38
N PRO A 56 -4.08 0.81 30.40
CA PRO A 56 -3.68 0.91 28.98
C PRO A 56 -3.65 2.38 28.55
N TRP A 57 -2.75 2.76 27.64
CA TRP A 57 -2.65 4.14 27.17
C TRP A 57 -3.98 4.68 26.61
N THR A 58 -4.71 3.82 25.90
CA THR A 58 -6.05 4.15 25.38
C THR A 58 -7.02 4.58 26.46
N ALA A 59 -6.95 3.98 27.67
CA ALA A 59 -7.75 4.37 28.82
C ALA A 59 -7.32 5.74 29.37
N VAL A 60 -6.02 6.03 29.43
CA VAL A 60 -5.51 7.35 29.83
C VAL A 60 -6.01 8.43 28.87
N VAL A 61 -5.94 8.19 27.56
CA VAL A 61 -6.44 9.11 26.54
C VAL A 61 -7.95 9.35 26.66
N ALA A 62 -8.74 8.29 26.93
CA ALA A 62 -10.18 8.42 27.12
C ALA A 62 -10.53 9.27 28.35
N LEU A 63 -9.82 9.06 29.47
CA LEU A 63 -10.01 9.85 30.71
C LEU A 63 -9.62 11.32 30.53
N CYS A 64 -8.50 11.57 29.83
CA CYS A 64 -8.08 12.93 29.50
C CYS A 64 -9.11 13.65 28.60
N ARG A 65 -9.66 12.96 27.61
CA ARG A 65 -10.69 13.51 26.71
C ARG A 65 -11.94 13.93 27.49
N LEU A 66 -12.41 13.10 28.41
CA LEU A 66 -13.57 13.40 29.27
C LEU A 66 -13.30 14.56 30.22
N ALA A 67 -12.09 14.72 30.70
CA ALA A 67 -11.64 15.85 31.52
C ALA A 67 -11.26 17.10 30.69
N LYS A 68 -11.36 17.03 29.35
CA LYS A 68 -10.92 18.09 28.40
C LYS A 68 -9.46 18.52 28.63
N ARG A 69 -8.57 17.53 28.81
CA ARG A 69 -7.15 17.71 29.03
C ARG A 69 -6.34 16.97 27.98
N ASP A 70 -5.13 17.47 27.74
CA ASP A 70 -4.17 16.84 26.84
C ASP A 70 -3.55 15.61 27.52
N PRO A 71 -3.57 14.41 26.90
CA PRO A 71 -2.95 13.21 27.45
C PRO A 71 -1.42 13.20 27.37
N ARG A 72 -0.80 13.98 26.47
CA ARG A 72 0.65 13.94 26.20
C ARG A 72 1.53 14.20 27.42
N PRO A 73 1.21 15.11 28.36
CA PRO A 73 2.02 15.30 29.57
C PRO A 73 2.04 14.08 30.52
N LEU A 74 1.09 13.16 30.35
CA LEU A 74 1.04 11.92 31.14
C LEU A 74 1.82 10.78 30.50
N ARG A 75 2.25 10.92 29.25
CA ARG A 75 2.92 9.87 28.48
C ARG A 75 4.23 9.42 29.14
N PRO A 76 5.14 10.31 29.54
CA PRO A 76 6.38 9.90 30.20
C PRO A 76 6.15 9.17 31.53
N LEU A 77 5.18 9.63 32.34
CA LEU A 77 4.80 8.99 33.60
C LEU A 77 4.19 7.62 33.37
N TRP A 78 3.36 7.49 32.33
CA TRP A 78 2.73 6.23 31.94
C TRP A 78 3.79 5.22 31.46
N GLU A 79 4.75 5.65 30.62
CA GLU A 79 5.84 4.82 30.13
C GLU A 79 6.73 4.33 31.28
N LEU A 80 7.09 5.19 32.21
CA LEU A 80 7.85 4.84 33.42
C LEU A 80 7.10 3.89 34.35
N GLY A 81 5.78 4.10 34.52
CA GLY A 81 4.95 3.24 35.35
C GLY A 81 4.60 1.88 34.71
N SER A 82 4.64 1.81 33.38
CA SER A 82 4.37 0.58 32.62
C SER A 82 5.60 -0.34 32.51
N ALA A 83 6.78 0.16 32.85
CA ALA A 83 8.03 -0.59 32.77
C ALA A 83 8.20 -1.50 33.99
N ASN A 84 8.21 -2.81 33.78
CA ASN A 84 8.73 -3.77 34.72
C ASN A 84 10.25 -3.54 34.92
N PRO A 85 10.88 -3.89 36.06
CA PRO A 85 12.20 -3.39 36.42
C PRO A 85 13.28 -3.69 35.38
N LEU A 86 14.01 -2.63 35.04
CA LEU A 86 15.06 -2.57 34.01
C LEU A 86 16.10 -3.70 34.18
N PRO A 87 16.39 -4.48 33.14
CA PRO A 87 17.70 -5.05 32.91
C PRO A 87 18.63 -3.97 32.33
N ALA A 88 19.92 -4.14 32.57
CA ALA A 88 21.01 -3.22 32.23
C ALA A 88 20.99 -2.68 30.79
N PRO A 89 21.68 -1.55 30.51
CA PRO A 89 21.52 -0.81 29.25
C PRO A 89 21.82 -1.67 28.05
N PRO A 90 20.97 -1.68 27.02
CA PRO A 90 21.20 -2.48 25.83
C PRO A 90 22.32 -1.88 25.00
N LYS A 91 23.22 -2.76 24.58
CA LYS A 91 24.06 -2.57 23.40
C LYS A 91 23.15 -2.20 22.22
N ALA A 92 23.62 -1.29 21.37
CA ALA A 92 22.91 -0.74 20.23
C ALA A 92 22.13 -1.80 19.43
N GLY A 93 20.91 -1.45 19.06
CA GLY A 93 20.13 -2.16 18.04
C GLY A 93 19.24 -3.28 18.57
N ARG A 94 18.09 -2.95 19.18
CA ARG A 94 16.98 -3.89 19.23
C ARG A 94 15.83 -3.30 18.42
N GLN A 95 15.73 -3.81 17.20
CA GLN A 95 14.58 -3.66 16.33
C GLN A 95 13.30 -3.99 17.11
N VAL A 96 12.28 -3.16 16.94
CA VAL A 96 10.90 -3.52 17.29
C VAL A 96 10.60 -4.82 16.56
N GLN A 97 10.46 -5.93 17.28
CA GLN A 97 10.00 -7.16 16.65
C GLN A 97 8.59 -6.89 16.10
N PRO A 98 8.38 -7.02 14.80
CA PRO A 98 7.05 -6.95 14.24
C PRO A 98 6.17 -8.02 14.90
N LYS A 99 4.89 -7.71 15.10
CA LYS A 99 3.93 -8.71 15.57
C LYS A 99 3.97 -9.91 14.62
N PRO A 100 3.91 -11.15 15.15
CA PRO A 100 3.80 -12.34 14.32
C PRO A 100 2.67 -12.15 13.30
N ARG A 101 2.99 -12.25 12.02
CA ARG A 101 2.02 -12.07 10.94
C ARG A 101 1.62 -13.43 10.40
N ASN A 102 0.33 -13.66 10.26
CA ASN A 102 -0.22 -14.86 9.66
C ASN A 102 -1.13 -14.47 8.48
N ASP A 103 -0.64 -14.65 7.27
CA ASP A 103 -1.34 -14.39 6.01
C ASP A 103 -1.79 -15.70 5.32
N LEU A 104 -1.68 -16.84 6.01
CA LEU A 104 -2.14 -18.10 5.45
C LEU A 104 -3.64 -18.08 5.18
N PRO A 105 -4.09 -18.62 4.04
CA PRO A 105 -5.48 -18.92 3.83
C PRO A 105 -6.02 -19.84 4.95
N ARG A 106 -7.33 -19.77 5.19
CA ARG A 106 -7.96 -20.63 6.19
C ARG A 106 -7.70 -22.09 5.86
N ASP A 107 -7.31 -22.85 6.88
CA ASP A 107 -7.15 -24.29 6.76
C ASP A 107 -8.50 -24.99 6.49
N VAL A 108 -8.44 -26.09 5.76
CA VAL A 108 -9.62 -26.89 5.42
C VAL A 108 -9.96 -27.75 6.63
N PRO A 109 -11.12 -27.55 7.28
CA PRO A 109 -11.44 -28.24 8.54
C PRO A 109 -11.64 -29.75 8.38
N ASP A 110 -11.94 -30.22 7.17
CA ASP A 110 -12.17 -31.59 6.81
C ASP A 110 -11.08 -32.15 5.88
N PHE A 111 -9.81 -31.76 6.11
CA PHE A 111 -8.68 -32.32 5.38
C PHE A 111 -8.67 -33.85 5.54
N THR A 112 -8.68 -34.56 4.43
CA THR A 112 -8.88 -36.01 4.39
C THR A 112 -7.91 -36.66 3.41
N GLY A 113 -7.31 -37.76 3.85
CA GLY A 113 -6.27 -38.47 3.07
C GLY A 113 -4.95 -37.70 3.02
N ARG A 114 -4.07 -38.15 2.15
CA ARG A 114 -2.75 -37.53 1.94
C ARG A 114 -1.82 -37.61 3.15
N GLU A 115 -1.98 -38.60 4.01
CA GLU A 115 -1.15 -38.74 5.21
C GLU A 115 0.31 -38.99 4.84
N ASP A 116 0.57 -39.82 3.83
CA ASP A 116 1.91 -40.15 3.36
C ASP A 116 2.57 -38.96 2.65
N GLU A 117 1.82 -38.23 1.83
CA GLU A 117 2.33 -37.05 1.16
C GLU A 117 2.55 -35.89 2.14
N LEU A 118 1.66 -35.72 3.13
CA LEU A 118 1.85 -34.74 4.20
C LEU A 118 3.08 -35.06 5.04
N ALA A 119 3.29 -36.33 5.41
CA ALA A 119 4.49 -36.75 6.08
C ALA A 119 5.76 -36.51 5.24
N SER A 120 5.69 -36.75 3.93
CA SER A 120 6.79 -36.48 2.99
C SER A 120 7.09 -34.99 2.88
N VAL A 121 6.06 -34.12 2.84
CA VAL A 121 6.20 -32.67 2.83
C VAL A 121 6.89 -32.19 4.13
N LEU A 122 6.44 -32.65 5.28
CA LEU A 122 7.02 -32.27 6.58
C LEU A 122 8.49 -32.76 6.71
N ALA A 123 8.79 -33.99 6.30
CA ALA A 123 10.13 -34.54 6.30
C ALA A 123 11.08 -33.79 5.33
N ALA A 124 10.55 -33.35 4.18
CA ALA A 124 11.31 -32.56 3.22
C ALA A 124 11.65 -31.16 3.78
N VAL A 125 10.68 -30.53 4.47
CA VAL A 125 10.91 -29.26 5.18
C VAL A 125 12.00 -29.39 6.23
N ASP A 126 11.96 -30.44 7.05
CA ASP A 126 12.96 -30.67 8.11
C ASP A 126 14.38 -30.90 7.54
N SER A 127 14.49 -31.54 6.37
CA SER A 127 15.76 -31.95 5.78
C SER A 127 16.34 -30.91 4.81
N HIS A 128 15.49 -30.22 4.05
CA HIS A 128 15.88 -29.37 2.90
C HIS A 128 15.39 -27.93 3.02
N ARG A 129 14.61 -27.59 4.08
CA ARG A 129 13.99 -26.26 4.29
C ARG A 129 13.05 -25.80 3.18
N GLY A 130 12.68 -26.67 2.26
CA GLY A 130 11.74 -26.37 1.20
C GLY A 130 11.22 -27.65 0.56
N VAL A 131 10.06 -27.55 -0.06
CA VAL A 131 9.45 -28.64 -0.82
C VAL A 131 8.59 -28.07 -1.94
N ALA A 132 8.64 -28.69 -3.11
CA ALA A 132 7.78 -28.37 -4.24
C ALA A 132 6.70 -29.45 -4.40
N VAL A 133 5.45 -29.06 -4.22
CA VAL A 133 4.29 -29.95 -4.42
C VAL A 133 3.77 -29.78 -5.84
N ASP A 134 3.96 -30.78 -6.69
CA ASP A 134 3.49 -30.78 -8.09
C ASP A 134 2.31 -31.73 -8.33
N GLY A 135 1.63 -31.57 -9.46
CA GLY A 135 0.53 -32.41 -9.87
C GLY A 135 -0.55 -31.67 -10.65
N MET A 136 -1.53 -32.43 -11.16
CA MET A 136 -2.58 -31.89 -12.01
C MET A 136 -3.47 -30.86 -11.29
N ALA A 137 -4.23 -30.07 -12.07
CA ALA A 137 -5.18 -29.10 -11.54
C ALA A 137 -6.30 -29.80 -10.74
N GLY A 138 -6.70 -29.21 -9.59
CA GLY A 138 -7.78 -29.76 -8.74
C GLY A 138 -7.40 -30.94 -7.86
N VAL A 139 -6.12 -31.41 -7.90
CA VAL A 139 -5.64 -32.55 -7.12
C VAL A 139 -5.40 -32.24 -5.63
N GLY A 140 -5.45 -30.96 -5.24
CA GLY A 140 -5.35 -30.55 -3.84
C GLY A 140 -3.99 -30.01 -3.38
N LYS A 141 -3.09 -29.61 -4.29
CA LYS A 141 -1.76 -29.07 -3.97
C LYS A 141 -1.79 -27.92 -2.97
N THR A 142 -2.53 -26.88 -3.29
CA THR A 142 -2.70 -25.69 -2.44
C THR A 142 -3.25 -26.07 -1.06
N CYS A 143 -4.25 -26.96 -1.02
CA CYS A 143 -4.83 -27.45 0.25
C CYS A 143 -3.78 -28.17 1.09
N LEU A 144 -2.95 -29.03 0.50
CA LEU A 144 -1.88 -29.76 1.20
C LEU A 144 -0.81 -28.78 1.72
N ALA A 145 -0.36 -27.85 0.89
CA ALA A 145 0.66 -26.88 1.27
C ALA A 145 0.18 -25.96 2.41
N VAL A 146 -1.05 -25.46 2.32
CA VAL A 146 -1.66 -24.62 3.37
C VAL A 146 -1.85 -25.43 4.65
N HIS A 147 -2.35 -26.67 4.56
CA HIS A 147 -2.50 -27.56 5.72
C HIS A 147 -1.14 -27.86 6.40
N ALA A 148 -0.12 -28.16 5.62
CA ALA A 148 1.25 -28.34 6.12
C ALA A 148 1.78 -27.05 6.79
N ALA A 149 1.57 -25.89 6.18
CA ALA A 149 1.97 -24.60 6.75
C ALA A 149 1.30 -24.32 8.10
N HIS A 150 0.00 -24.64 8.25
CA HIS A 150 -0.70 -24.53 9.52
C HIS A 150 -0.13 -25.49 10.57
N ARG A 151 0.29 -26.71 10.19
CA ARG A 151 0.97 -27.65 11.10
C ARG A 151 2.31 -27.13 11.56
N LEU A 152 3.04 -26.47 10.68
CA LEU A 152 4.37 -25.88 10.95
C LEU A 152 4.29 -24.55 11.71
N ALA A 153 3.15 -23.86 11.73
CA ALA A 153 3.03 -22.51 12.27
C ALA A 153 3.53 -22.33 13.70
N ALA A 154 3.40 -23.35 14.56
CA ALA A 154 3.90 -23.31 15.95
C ALA A 154 5.44 -23.32 16.02
N ASP A 155 6.09 -23.98 15.07
CA ASP A 155 7.55 -24.09 14.98
C ASP A 155 8.18 -22.89 14.25
N TYR A 156 7.39 -22.11 13.51
CA TYR A 156 7.79 -20.92 12.75
C TYR A 156 7.00 -19.68 13.19
N PRO A 157 7.24 -19.18 14.40
CA PRO A 157 6.38 -18.19 15.04
C PRO A 157 6.52 -16.77 14.52
N ASP A 158 7.60 -16.44 13.76
CA ASP A 158 7.91 -15.07 13.40
C ASP A 158 7.03 -14.57 12.24
N ALA A 159 6.73 -15.43 11.25
CA ALA A 159 5.81 -15.13 10.17
C ALA A 159 5.28 -16.38 9.47
N GLN A 160 4.02 -16.34 9.03
CA GLN A 160 3.41 -17.29 8.11
C GLN A 160 2.90 -16.51 6.90
N LEU A 161 3.57 -16.68 5.76
CA LEU A 161 3.36 -15.89 4.56
C LEU A 161 2.73 -16.72 3.45
N TYR A 162 1.94 -16.07 2.62
CA TYR A 162 1.32 -16.69 1.45
C TYR A 162 1.40 -15.73 0.26
N VAL A 163 1.81 -16.26 -0.90
CA VAL A 163 1.78 -15.55 -2.19
C VAL A 163 1.30 -16.50 -3.29
N ASP A 164 0.32 -16.04 -4.10
CA ASP A 164 -0.10 -16.72 -5.33
C ASP A 164 0.66 -16.11 -6.52
N LEU A 165 1.43 -16.93 -7.21
CA LEU A 165 2.25 -16.50 -8.36
C LEU A 165 1.48 -16.49 -9.68
N HIS A 166 0.21 -16.86 -9.69
CA HIS A 166 -0.67 -16.86 -10.86
C HIS A 166 -0.12 -17.61 -12.09
N GLY A 167 0.78 -18.57 -11.91
CA GLY A 167 1.50 -19.25 -12.98
C GLY A 167 0.61 -19.95 -14.01
N PHE A 168 -0.60 -20.34 -13.61
CA PHE A 168 -1.58 -21.00 -14.46
C PHE A 168 -2.97 -20.36 -14.36
N THR A 169 -3.05 -19.14 -13.85
CA THR A 169 -4.32 -18.40 -13.74
C THR A 169 -4.67 -17.83 -15.10
N GLU A 170 -5.79 -18.23 -15.66
CA GLU A 170 -6.21 -17.82 -17.00
C GLU A 170 -6.60 -16.33 -17.02
N GLY A 171 -6.10 -15.60 -18.02
CA GLY A 171 -6.35 -14.17 -18.15
C GLY A 171 -5.50 -13.26 -17.25
N ARG A 172 -4.49 -13.84 -16.58
CA ARG A 172 -3.43 -13.12 -15.89
C ARG A 172 -2.08 -13.61 -16.36
N ASP A 173 -1.16 -12.69 -16.52
CA ASP A 173 0.24 -13.06 -16.64
C ASP A 173 0.77 -13.60 -15.30
N PRO A 174 1.68 -14.55 -15.30
CA PRO A 174 2.35 -14.97 -14.08
C PRO A 174 2.95 -13.76 -13.36
N LEU A 175 2.76 -13.72 -12.04
CA LEU A 175 3.34 -12.67 -11.22
C LEU A 175 4.86 -12.70 -11.35
N ASP A 176 5.45 -11.59 -11.75
CA ASP A 176 6.90 -11.53 -11.86
C ASP A 176 7.58 -11.61 -10.48
N PRO A 177 8.79 -12.16 -10.41
CA PRO A 177 9.49 -12.35 -9.14
C PRO A 177 9.77 -11.06 -8.36
N ASP A 178 9.96 -9.94 -9.05
CA ASP A 178 10.16 -8.63 -8.42
C ASP A 178 8.91 -8.21 -7.63
N SER A 179 7.75 -8.27 -8.25
CA SER A 179 6.47 -7.98 -7.61
C SER A 179 6.17 -8.95 -6.44
N ALA A 180 6.44 -10.25 -6.63
CA ALA A 180 6.25 -11.24 -5.57
C ALA A 180 7.15 -10.97 -4.35
N LEU A 181 8.42 -10.60 -4.58
CA LEU A 181 9.34 -10.24 -3.50
C LEU A 181 8.90 -8.99 -2.75
N ARG A 182 8.44 -7.96 -3.46
CA ARG A 182 7.91 -6.74 -2.83
C ARG A 182 6.70 -7.02 -1.97
N MET A 183 5.77 -7.85 -2.45
CA MET A 183 4.62 -8.28 -1.66
C MET A 183 5.05 -9.02 -0.38
N LEU A 184 5.96 -9.96 -0.49
CA LEU A 184 6.47 -10.76 0.64
C LEU A 184 7.25 -9.90 1.64
N LEU A 185 8.13 -9.00 1.16
CA LEU A 185 8.85 -8.05 2.02
C LEU A 185 7.88 -7.10 2.73
N GLY A 186 6.88 -6.57 2.02
CA GLY A 186 5.82 -5.77 2.62
C GLY A 186 5.01 -6.56 3.66
N ALA A 187 4.74 -7.84 3.39
CA ALA A 187 4.08 -8.73 4.33
C ALA A 187 4.93 -8.99 5.59
N LEU A 188 6.24 -9.08 5.48
CA LEU A 188 7.15 -9.15 6.64
C LEU A 188 7.21 -7.85 7.44
N GLY A 189 6.54 -6.79 6.98
CA GLY A 189 6.62 -5.47 7.59
C GLY A 189 7.97 -4.80 7.36
N VAL A 190 8.69 -5.22 6.31
CA VAL A 190 9.88 -4.50 5.86
C VAL A 190 9.39 -3.17 5.32
N PRO A 191 9.86 -2.06 5.87
CA PRO A 191 9.52 -0.75 5.36
C PRO A 191 9.85 -0.66 3.86
N SER A 192 8.95 -0.07 3.07
CA SER A 192 9.10 0.06 1.61
C SER A 192 10.44 0.67 1.20
N GLU A 193 11.03 1.39 2.11
CA GLU A 193 12.28 2.11 2.05
C GLU A 193 13.52 1.21 2.13
N ARG A 194 13.39 0.08 2.80
CA ARG A 194 14.43 -0.95 2.86
C ARG A 194 14.33 -1.95 1.70
N VAL A 195 13.29 -1.82 0.89
CA VAL A 195 13.06 -2.67 -0.29
C VAL A 195 13.73 -2.03 -1.50
N PRO A 196 14.77 -2.65 -2.10
CA PRO A 196 15.45 -2.11 -3.27
C PRO A 196 14.48 -1.72 -4.38
N GLN A 197 14.63 -0.54 -4.96
CA GLN A 197 13.73 -0.02 -5.99
C GLN A 197 13.93 -0.71 -7.34
N GLU A 198 15.16 -1.11 -7.66
CA GLU A 198 15.52 -1.78 -8.91
C GLU A 198 16.45 -2.97 -8.68
N GLY A 199 16.30 -3.98 -9.52
CA GLY A 199 17.17 -5.15 -9.56
C GLY A 199 16.67 -6.34 -8.77
N LEU A 200 16.20 -7.36 -9.50
CA LEU A 200 15.70 -8.62 -8.93
C LEU A 200 16.70 -9.29 -7.99
N GLU A 201 17.99 -9.24 -8.29
CA GLU A 201 19.03 -9.83 -7.44
C GLU A 201 19.17 -9.10 -6.10
N GLN A 202 19.01 -7.77 -6.10
CA GLN A 202 19.07 -6.97 -4.88
C GLN A 202 17.83 -7.21 -4.00
N LEU A 203 16.65 -7.31 -4.62
CA LEU A 203 15.41 -7.70 -3.92
C LEU A 203 15.52 -9.08 -3.30
N ALA A 204 16.02 -10.05 -4.07
CA ALA A 204 16.24 -11.40 -3.56
C ALA A 204 17.30 -11.45 -2.45
N ALA A 205 18.32 -10.60 -2.50
CA ALA A 205 19.30 -10.46 -1.42
C ALA A 205 18.68 -9.84 -0.16
N CYS A 206 17.87 -8.80 -0.32
CA CYS A 206 17.11 -8.18 0.77
C CYS A 206 16.17 -9.21 1.42
N TRP A 207 15.40 -9.94 0.62
CA TRP A 207 14.51 -11.01 1.08
C TRP A 207 15.25 -12.06 1.91
N ARG A 208 16.38 -12.58 1.40
CA ARG A 208 17.20 -13.55 2.14
C ARG A 208 17.76 -12.98 3.44
N ALA A 209 18.18 -11.71 3.43
CA ALA A 209 18.68 -11.04 4.64
C ALA A 209 17.58 -10.88 5.69
N GLU A 210 16.37 -10.51 5.30
CA GLU A 210 15.23 -10.37 6.22
C GLU A 210 14.76 -11.72 6.80
N LEU A 211 14.94 -12.82 6.08
CA LEU A 211 14.62 -14.16 6.56
C LEU A 211 15.74 -14.82 7.38
N ALA A 212 16.99 -14.33 7.29
CA ALA A 212 18.14 -14.98 7.89
C ALA A 212 18.01 -15.19 9.42
N ASP A 213 17.45 -14.23 10.12
CA ASP A 213 17.27 -14.25 11.58
C ASP A 213 15.83 -14.57 12.00
N ARG A 214 14.99 -15.05 11.07
CA ARG A 214 13.56 -15.36 11.31
C ARG A 214 13.26 -16.83 11.11
N ARG A 215 12.29 -17.30 11.86
CA ARG A 215 11.66 -18.61 11.66
C ARG A 215 10.29 -18.37 11.00
N ALA A 216 10.27 -18.36 9.68
CA ALA A 216 9.06 -18.11 8.90
C ALA A 216 8.71 -19.32 8.01
N VAL A 217 7.42 -19.57 7.80
CA VAL A 217 6.93 -20.45 6.76
C VAL A 217 6.36 -19.62 5.62
N VAL A 218 6.80 -19.89 4.40
CA VAL A 218 6.38 -19.18 3.18
C VAL A 218 5.69 -20.15 2.25
N VAL A 219 4.43 -19.92 1.93
CA VAL A 219 3.71 -20.67 0.89
C VAL A 219 3.74 -19.87 -0.39
N VAL A 220 4.37 -20.45 -1.41
CA VAL A 220 4.46 -19.93 -2.77
C VAL A 220 3.56 -20.78 -3.66
N ASP A 221 2.35 -20.30 -3.88
CA ASP A 221 1.30 -21.07 -4.56
C ASP A 221 1.28 -20.80 -6.07
N ASN A 222 0.93 -21.82 -6.84
CA ASN A 222 0.62 -21.73 -8.27
C ASN A 222 1.80 -21.17 -9.12
N ALA A 223 3.01 -21.67 -8.90
CA ALA A 223 4.20 -21.28 -9.65
C ALA A 223 4.18 -21.82 -11.08
N ALA A 224 4.57 -21.00 -12.07
CA ALA A 224 4.66 -21.37 -13.47
C ALA A 224 5.89 -22.23 -13.76
N ASP A 225 7.05 -21.82 -13.28
CA ASP A 225 8.35 -22.46 -13.53
C ASP A 225 9.36 -22.20 -12.39
N ALA A 226 10.56 -22.75 -12.54
CA ALA A 226 11.63 -22.63 -11.56
C ALA A 226 12.24 -21.22 -11.50
N ASP A 227 12.26 -20.50 -12.61
CA ASP A 227 12.85 -19.16 -12.66
C ASP A 227 12.02 -18.14 -11.91
N GLN A 228 10.69 -18.32 -11.91
CA GLN A 228 9.78 -17.53 -11.10
C GLN A 228 10.01 -17.73 -9.59
N VAL A 229 10.34 -18.93 -9.15
CA VAL A 229 10.47 -19.31 -7.74
C VAL A 229 11.87 -19.06 -7.18
N ARG A 230 12.92 -19.26 -7.98
CA ARG A 230 14.31 -19.20 -7.52
C ARG A 230 14.66 -17.95 -6.72
N PRO A 231 14.25 -16.73 -7.10
CA PRO A 231 14.51 -15.51 -6.32
C PRO A 231 13.81 -15.47 -4.96
N LEU A 232 12.72 -16.24 -4.79
CA LEU A 232 11.88 -16.27 -3.59
C LEU A 232 12.38 -17.28 -2.55
N LEU A 233 13.35 -18.13 -2.90
CA LEU A 233 13.90 -19.13 -1.98
C LEU A 233 14.59 -18.45 -0.79
N PRO A 234 14.36 -18.93 0.44
CA PRO A 234 15.08 -18.45 1.62
C PRO A 234 16.57 -18.78 1.48
N GLY A 235 17.43 -17.94 2.07
CA GLY A 235 18.87 -18.20 2.14
C GLY A 235 19.25 -19.13 3.31
N ALA A 236 20.46 -18.93 3.82
CA ALA A 236 20.90 -19.60 5.03
C ALA A 236 20.12 -19.02 6.25
N GLY A 237 19.23 -19.77 6.83
CA GLY A 237 18.41 -19.39 7.97
C GLY A 237 17.47 -20.54 8.35
N ASP A 238 16.58 -20.33 9.31
CA ASP A 238 15.62 -21.35 9.75
C ASP A 238 14.24 -21.24 9.12
N SER A 239 14.07 -20.33 8.15
CA SER A 239 12.82 -20.17 7.40
C SER A 239 12.68 -21.26 6.33
N VAL A 240 11.42 -21.63 6.02
CA VAL A 240 11.08 -22.70 5.10
C VAL A 240 10.09 -22.23 4.02
N VAL A 241 10.14 -22.90 2.86
CA VAL A 241 9.24 -22.61 1.74
C VAL A 241 8.47 -23.85 1.29
N LEU A 242 7.15 -23.68 1.09
CA LEU A 242 6.26 -24.66 0.50
C LEU A 242 5.80 -24.12 -0.86
N ILE A 243 6.14 -24.80 -1.94
CA ILE A 243 5.85 -24.35 -3.30
C ILE A 243 4.80 -25.25 -3.91
N THR A 244 3.84 -24.71 -4.63
CA THR A 244 2.94 -25.52 -5.45
C THR A 244 3.03 -25.15 -6.91
N SER A 245 2.95 -26.14 -7.79
CA SER A 245 2.95 -25.95 -9.24
C SER A 245 2.14 -27.03 -9.96
N ARG A 246 1.68 -26.75 -11.19
CA ARG A 246 1.14 -27.78 -12.08
C ARG A 246 2.23 -28.57 -12.78
N ASN A 247 3.41 -27.97 -12.91
CA ASN A 247 4.58 -28.55 -13.53
C ASN A 247 5.59 -28.99 -12.48
N ARG A 248 6.41 -29.98 -12.82
CA ARG A 248 7.64 -30.23 -12.09
C ARG A 248 8.60 -29.07 -12.28
N LEU A 249 9.04 -28.49 -11.17
CA LEU A 249 9.98 -27.35 -11.18
C LEU A 249 11.42 -27.85 -11.34
N LEU A 250 11.73 -28.35 -12.53
CA LEU A 250 13.07 -28.83 -12.88
C LEU A 250 14.05 -27.65 -12.81
N GLY A 251 15.16 -27.81 -12.09
CA GLY A 251 16.16 -26.76 -11.88
C GLY A 251 16.09 -26.07 -10.51
N LEU A 252 15.26 -26.59 -9.60
CA LEU A 252 15.32 -26.27 -8.17
C LEU A 252 15.93 -27.47 -7.41
N ASP A 253 17.23 -27.69 -7.60
CA ASP A 253 17.95 -28.89 -7.10
C ASP A 253 17.93 -28.96 -5.55
N GLU A 254 17.76 -27.82 -4.87
CA GLU A 254 17.73 -27.72 -3.41
C GLU A 254 16.33 -28.00 -2.82
N VAL A 255 15.29 -28.11 -3.67
CA VAL A 255 13.89 -28.26 -3.24
C VAL A 255 13.35 -29.59 -3.74
N PRO A 256 13.21 -30.62 -2.87
CA PRO A 256 12.72 -31.93 -3.30
C PRO A 256 11.27 -31.83 -3.77
N PRO A 257 10.89 -32.54 -4.85
CA PRO A 257 9.52 -32.59 -5.31
C PRO A 257 8.70 -33.65 -4.55
N VAL A 258 7.44 -33.30 -4.27
CA VAL A 258 6.39 -34.23 -3.83
C VAL A 258 5.28 -34.17 -4.87
N SER A 259 5.18 -35.20 -5.69
CA SER A 259 4.18 -35.26 -6.75
C SER A 259 2.86 -35.82 -6.22
N LEU A 260 1.77 -35.09 -6.43
CA LEU A 260 0.41 -35.54 -6.07
C LEU A 260 -0.27 -36.20 -7.27
N ASP A 261 -0.73 -37.41 -7.06
CA ASP A 261 -1.68 -38.09 -7.94
C ASP A 261 -3.12 -37.89 -7.44
N VAL A 262 -4.13 -38.40 -8.14
CA VAL A 262 -5.51 -38.42 -7.64
C VAL A 262 -5.59 -39.20 -6.31
N LEU A 263 -6.65 -38.97 -5.53
CA LEU A 263 -6.84 -39.70 -4.27
C LEU A 263 -7.02 -41.19 -4.54
N SER A 264 -6.53 -42.02 -3.65
CA SER A 264 -6.88 -43.45 -3.66
C SER A 264 -8.40 -43.67 -3.54
N PRO A 265 -8.94 -44.79 -3.99
CA PRO A 265 -10.38 -45.09 -3.85
C PRO A 265 -10.86 -45.00 -2.39
N ARG A 266 -10.02 -45.38 -1.42
CA ARG A 266 -10.31 -45.31 0.00
C ARG A 266 -10.40 -43.86 0.50
N GLU A 267 -9.38 -43.02 0.20
CA GLU A 267 -9.38 -41.62 0.59
C GLU A 267 -10.49 -40.83 -0.09
N SER A 268 -10.80 -41.16 -1.36
CA SER A 268 -11.89 -40.56 -2.11
C SER A 268 -13.25 -40.85 -1.44
N ALA A 269 -13.47 -42.09 -1.01
CA ALA A 269 -14.70 -42.49 -0.30
C ALA A 269 -14.80 -41.78 1.05
N GLU A 270 -13.69 -41.66 1.79
CA GLU A 270 -13.63 -40.97 3.07
C GLU A 270 -13.92 -39.46 2.89
N LEU A 271 -13.32 -38.83 1.88
CA LEU A 271 -13.59 -37.43 1.57
C LEU A 271 -15.04 -37.20 1.18
N LEU A 272 -15.62 -38.06 0.31
CA LEU A 272 -17.00 -37.97 -0.10
C LEU A 272 -17.95 -38.07 1.10
N THR A 273 -17.69 -39.02 2.01
CA THR A 273 -18.48 -39.25 3.22
C THR A 273 -18.45 -38.06 4.17
N ARG A 274 -17.23 -37.55 4.49
CA ARG A 274 -17.10 -36.40 5.37
C ARG A 274 -17.69 -35.11 4.77
N ALA A 275 -17.45 -34.87 3.50
CA ALA A 275 -17.94 -33.68 2.83
C ALA A 275 -19.44 -33.69 2.55
N SER A 276 -20.09 -34.86 2.44
CA SER A 276 -21.56 -34.98 2.30
C SER A 276 -22.30 -34.71 3.60
N GLY A 277 -21.62 -34.75 4.75
CA GLY A 277 -22.21 -34.65 6.07
C GLY A 277 -22.81 -35.97 6.58
N ASP A 278 -22.50 -37.07 5.91
CA ASP A 278 -22.84 -38.40 6.36
C ASP A 278 -21.85 -38.82 7.46
N SER A 279 -22.32 -39.58 8.48
CA SER A 279 -21.51 -39.88 9.68
C SER A 279 -20.67 -41.17 9.51
N GLY A 280 -20.71 -41.83 8.37
CA GLY A 280 -19.99 -43.07 8.09
C GLY A 280 -20.63 -44.30 8.74
N GLY A 281 -21.89 -44.20 9.22
CA GLY A 281 -22.65 -45.28 9.80
C GLY A 281 -23.38 -46.16 8.75
N PRO A 282 -23.84 -47.34 9.13
CA PRO A 282 -24.57 -48.23 8.19
C PRO A 282 -25.90 -47.67 7.67
N GLU A 283 -26.38 -46.62 8.29
CA GLU A 283 -27.59 -45.91 7.89
C GLU A 283 -27.37 -44.79 6.86
N ASP A 284 -26.10 -44.47 6.59
CA ASP A 284 -25.75 -43.41 5.68
C ASP A 284 -26.06 -43.79 4.23
N ARG A 285 -26.37 -42.77 3.42
CA ARG A 285 -26.72 -42.95 2.01
C ARG A 285 -25.63 -43.61 1.21
N LEU A 286 -24.35 -43.24 1.44
CA LEU A 286 -23.20 -43.83 0.78
C LEU A 286 -23.00 -45.29 1.18
N ALA A 287 -23.23 -45.66 2.46
CA ALA A 287 -23.13 -47.03 2.95
C ALA A 287 -24.30 -47.92 2.45
N ARG A 288 -25.47 -47.34 2.19
CA ARG A 288 -26.63 -48.06 1.65
C ARG A 288 -26.54 -48.33 0.16
N GLU A 289 -25.80 -47.50 -0.57
CA GLU A 289 -25.68 -47.58 -2.03
C GLU A 289 -24.17 -47.64 -2.44
N PRO A 290 -23.43 -48.69 -2.04
CA PRO A 290 -21.96 -48.76 -2.22
C PRO A 290 -21.54 -48.77 -3.70
N ASP A 291 -22.31 -49.40 -4.58
CA ASP A 291 -22.01 -49.43 -6.02
C ASP A 291 -22.21 -48.07 -6.66
N ALA A 292 -23.28 -47.35 -6.28
CA ALA A 292 -23.50 -45.97 -6.74
C ALA A 292 -22.44 -45.03 -6.18
N ALA A 293 -22.02 -45.22 -4.92
CA ALA A 293 -20.93 -44.44 -4.35
C ALA A 293 -19.61 -44.64 -5.11
N ALA A 294 -19.27 -45.92 -5.43
CA ALA A 294 -18.11 -46.24 -6.26
C ALA A 294 -18.17 -45.59 -7.65
N GLU A 295 -19.35 -45.51 -8.25
CA GLU A 295 -19.55 -44.90 -9.55
C GLU A 295 -19.42 -43.38 -9.47
N VAL A 296 -19.84 -42.69 -8.37
CA VAL A 296 -19.57 -41.27 -8.11
C VAL A 296 -18.07 -41.01 -8.06
N LEU A 297 -17.30 -41.84 -7.33
CA LEU A 297 -15.85 -41.71 -7.24
C LEU A 297 -15.19 -41.79 -8.63
N ARG A 298 -15.61 -42.78 -9.43
CA ARG A 298 -15.13 -42.98 -10.80
C ARG A 298 -15.48 -41.79 -11.71
N LEU A 299 -16.70 -41.29 -11.68
CA LEU A 299 -17.17 -40.15 -12.46
C LEU A 299 -16.51 -38.85 -12.04
N CYS A 300 -16.06 -38.74 -10.80
CA CYS A 300 -15.29 -37.59 -10.29
C CYS A 300 -13.77 -37.75 -10.55
N GLY A 301 -13.32 -38.85 -11.18
CA GLY A 301 -11.90 -39.12 -11.45
C GLY A 301 -11.03 -39.11 -10.20
N HIS A 302 -11.58 -39.42 -9.04
CA HIS A 302 -10.90 -39.36 -7.73
C HIS A 302 -10.27 -38.00 -7.37
N LEU A 303 -10.75 -36.92 -8.00
CA LEU A 303 -10.26 -35.57 -7.78
C LEU A 303 -10.93 -34.92 -6.57
N PRO A 304 -10.18 -34.40 -5.58
CA PRO A 304 -10.74 -33.80 -4.39
C PRO A 304 -11.77 -32.70 -4.66
N LEU A 305 -11.50 -31.83 -5.65
CA LEU A 305 -12.40 -30.76 -6.01
C LEU A 305 -13.75 -31.28 -6.57
N ALA A 306 -13.70 -32.25 -7.48
CA ALA A 306 -14.90 -32.85 -8.05
C ALA A 306 -15.72 -33.60 -6.98
N LEU A 307 -15.04 -34.34 -6.09
CA LEU A 307 -15.66 -35.03 -4.97
C LEU A 307 -16.36 -34.08 -4.00
N ARG A 308 -15.75 -32.95 -3.66
CA ARG A 308 -16.36 -31.91 -2.80
C ARG A 308 -17.60 -31.31 -3.44
N LEU A 309 -17.57 -31.05 -4.73
CA LEU A 309 -18.75 -30.57 -5.47
C LEU A 309 -19.89 -31.63 -5.48
N ALA A 310 -19.56 -32.89 -5.70
CA ALA A 310 -20.53 -33.99 -5.63
C ALA A 310 -21.10 -34.15 -4.21
N ALA A 311 -20.26 -34.13 -3.19
CA ALA A 311 -20.64 -34.20 -1.78
C ALA A 311 -21.57 -33.07 -1.35
N ALA A 312 -21.25 -31.84 -1.75
CA ALA A 312 -22.06 -30.66 -1.48
C ALA A 312 -23.51 -30.85 -1.99
N ARG A 313 -23.68 -31.52 -3.13
CA ARG A 313 -25.01 -31.87 -3.68
C ARG A 313 -25.80 -32.76 -2.76
N LEU A 314 -25.18 -33.82 -2.27
CA LEU A 314 -25.82 -34.72 -1.33
C LEU A 314 -26.19 -34.00 -0.04
N ARG A 315 -25.34 -33.13 0.45
CA ARG A 315 -25.56 -32.33 1.66
C ARG A 315 -26.75 -31.37 1.52
N HIS A 316 -26.82 -30.66 0.40
CA HIS A 316 -27.91 -29.72 0.14
C HIS A 316 -29.22 -30.39 -0.32
N ARG A 317 -29.18 -31.69 -0.63
CA ARG A 317 -30.34 -32.46 -1.11
C ARG A 317 -30.55 -33.72 -0.26
N PRO A 318 -31.03 -33.60 0.99
CA PRO A 318 -31.20 -34.76 1.89
C PRO A 318 -32.10 -35.87 1.33
N GLY A 319 -33.04 -35.52 0.43
CA GLY A 319 -33.92 -36.48 -0.24
C GLY A 319 -33.31 -37.17 -1.46
N TRP A 320 -32.09 -36.86 -1.86
CA TRP A 320 -31.43 -37.55 -2.96
C TRP A 320 -30.79 -38.84 -2.50
N THR A 321 -30.94 -39.89 -3.31
CA THR A 321 -30.11 -41.08 -3.21
C THR A 321 -28.80 -40.86 -3.95
N VAL A 322 -27.80 -41.72 -3.68
CA VAL A 322 -26.55 -41.67 -4.41
C VAL A 322 -26.74 -42.02 -5.89
N GLY A 323 -27.69 -42.94 -6.17
CA GLY A 323 -28.09 -43.31 -7.54
C GLY A 323 -28.60 -42.10 -8.35
N ILE A 324 -29.41 -41.23 -7.75
CA ILE A 324 -29.82 -39.96 -8.41
C ILE A 324 -28.62 -39.08 -8.72
N LEU A 325 -27.64 -39.00 -7.84
CA LEU A 325 -26.42 -38.24 -8.09
C LEU A 325 -25.64 -38.83 -9.28
N VAL A 326 -25.51 -40.17 -9.36
CA VAL A 326 -24.85 -40.85 -10.49
C VAL A 326 -25.56 -40.55 -11.80
N GLU A 327 -26.89 -40.70 -11.88
CA GLU A 327 -27.65 -40.34 -13.09
C GLU A 327 -27.38 -38.91 -13.54
N ARG A 328 -27.34 -37.96 -12.61
CA ARG A 328 -27.07 -36.57 -12.89
C ARG A 328 -25.63 -36.30 -13.34
N LEU A 329 -24.66 -36.99 -12.75
CA LEU A 329 -23.27 -36.93 -13.15
C LEU A 329 -23.05 -37.54 -14.56
N ALA A 330 -23.70 -38.63 -14.89
CA ALA A 330 -23.59 -39.30 -16.19
C ALA A 330 -24.19 -38.51 -17.38
N GLU A 331 -25.09 -37.59 -17.13
CA GLU A 331 -25.67 -36.70 -18.16
C GLU A 331 -24.65 -35.66 -18.72
N GLY A 332 -23.44 -35.55 -18.20
CA GLY A 332 -22.36 -34.58 -18.60
C GLY A 332 -21.41 -35.15 -19.64
N ALA A 333 -20.78 -34.28 -20.44
CA ALA A 333 -19.99 -34.66 -21.63
C ALA A 333 -18.50 -34.97 -21.37
N SER A 334 -17.93 -34.62 -20.19
CA SER A 334 -16.55 -34.95 -19.78
C SER A 334 -16.47 -35.12 -18.27
N GLU A 335 -15.46 -35.84 -17.77
CA GLU A 335 -15.25 -36.08 -16.32
C GLU A 335 -15.12 -34.81 -15.52
N PHE A 336 -14.49 -33.77 -16.08
CA PHE A 336 -14.33 -32.45 -15.46
C PHE A 336 -15.54 -31.55 -15.60
N ASP A 337 -16.15 -31.50 -16.80
CA ASP A 337 -17.33 -30.68 -17.08
C ASP A 337 -18.55 -31.17 -16.33
N THR A 338 -18.60 -32.42 -15.99
CA THR A 338 -19.76 -33.07 -15.36
C THR A 338 -20.07 -32.54 -13.97
N ALA A 339 -19.06 -32.37 -13.10
CA ALA A 339 -19.27 -31.86 -11.75
C ALA A 339 -19.68 -30.38 -11.73
N PHE A 340 -19.06 -29.57 -12.59
CA PHE A 340 -19.37 -28.14 -12.73
C PHE A 340 -20.69 -27.90 -13.46
N ALA A 341 -20.94 -28.64 -14.55
CA ALA A 341 -22.18 -28.53 -15.32
C ALA A 341 -23.42 -28.80 -14.47
N MET A 342 -23.37 -29.74 -13.53
CA MET A 342 -24.47 -29.96 -12.59
C MET A 342 -24.70 -28.76 -11.68
N SER A 343 -23.64 -28.16 -11.15
CA SER A 343 -23.76 -26.96 -10.32
C SER A 343 -24.38 -25.81 -11.10
N VAL A 344 -23.92 -25.60 -12.34
CA VAL A 344 -24.41 -24.53 -13.20
C VAL A 344 -25.86 -24.79 -13.67
N ARG A 345 -26.24 -26.04 -13.97
CA ARG A 345 -27.62 -26.41 -14.37
C ARG A 345 -28.68 -26.13 -13.31
N GLN A 346 -28.31 -26.05 -12.05
CA GLN A 346 -29.24 -25.76 -10.94
C GLN A 346 -29.41 -24.26 -10.68
N LEU A 347 -28.55 -23.45 -11.26
CA LEU A 347 -28.68 -22.03 -11.19
C LEU A 347 -29.90 -21.57 -11.99
N ASP A 348 -30.58 -20.57 -11.48
CA ASP A 348 -31.58 -19.88 -12.29
C ASP A 348 -30.89 -19.12 -13.46
N ARG A 349 -31.67 -18.54 -14.35
CA ARG A 349 -31.16 -17.87 -15.55
C ARG A 349 -30.25 -16.68 -15.22
N ALA A 350 -30.56 -15.94 -14.14
CA ALA A 350 -29.79 -14.76 -13.74
C ALA A 350 -28.47 -15.15 -13.07
N GLN A 351 -28.52 -16.12 -12.18
CA GLN A 351 -27.34 -16.69 -11.49
C GLN A 351 -26.38 -17.34 -12.51
N ALA A 352 -26.91 -18.15 -13.45
CA ALA A 352 -26.11 -18.77 -14.48
C ALA A 352 -25.46 -17.74 -15.42
N ARG A 353 -26.17 -16.65 -15.73
CA ARG A 353 -25.60 -15.53 -16.51
C ARG A 353 -24.50 -14.82 -15.72
N LEU A 354 -24.74 -14.47 -14.44
CA LEU A 354 -23.70 -13.88 -13.59
C LEU A 354 -22.46 -14.77 -13.54
N PHE A 355 -22.65 -16.07 -13.25
CA PHE A 355 -21.55 -17.03 -13.18
C PHE A 355 -20.70 -17.03 -14.47
N ARG A 356 -21.32 -17.09 -15.65
CA ARG A 356 -20.59 -17.03 -16.91
C ARG A 356 -19.85 -15.70 -17.11
N MET A 357 -20.50 -14.57 -16.77
CA MET A 357 -19.89 -13.26 -16.87
C MET A 357 -18.69 -13.10 -15.92
N LEU A 358 -18.72 -13.72 -14.72
CA LEU A 358 -17.57 -13.75 -13.80
C LEU A 358 -16.34 -14.42 -14.44
N GLY A 359 -16.52 -15.29 -15.44
CA GLY A 359 -15.44 -15.86 -16.24
C GLY A 359 -14.70 -14.82 -17.13
N LEU A 360 -15.24 -13.60 -17.30
CA LEU A 360 -14.58 -12.52 -18.02
C LEU A 360 -13.62 -11.72 -17.14
N LEU A 361 -13.71 -11.85 -15.81
CA LEU A 361 -12.87 -11.10 -14.88
C LEU A 361 -11.40 -11.45 -15.08
N PRO A 362 -10.48 -10.48 -14.96
CA PRO A 362 -9.05 -10.71 -15.12
C PRO A 362 -8.44 -11.37 -13.88
N GLY A 363 -8.97 -12.52 -13.46
CA GLY A 363 -8.46 -13.28 -12.31
C GLY A 363 -8.52 -12.52 -10.97
N GLY A 364 -8.05 -13.18 -9.90
CA GLY A 364 -7.98 -12.58 -8.57
C GLY A 364 -9.31 -12.52 -7.82
N SER A 365 -9.45 -11.56 -6.95
CA SER A 365 -10.64 -11.37 -6.13
C SER A 365 -11.43 -10.15 -6.60
N PHE A 366 -12.73 -10.17 -6.37
CA PHE A 366 -13.66 -9.09 -6.72
C PHE A 366 -14.68 -8.88 -5.59
N ASP A 367 -15.36 -7.75 -5.62
CA ASP A 367 -16.43 -7.42 -4.70
C ASP A 367 -17.83 -7.52 -5.37
N ALA A 368 -18.87 -7.33 -4.59
CA ALA A 368 -20.24 -7.39 -5.10
C ALA A 368 -20.57 -6.20 -6.02
N TYR A 369 -19.88 -5.06 -5.90
CA TYR A 369 -20.09 -3.90 -6.78
C TYR A 369 -19.58 -4.20 -8.20
N ALA A 370 -18.40 -4.81 -8.30
CA ALA A 370 -17.84 -5.25 -9.57
C ALA A 370 -18.75 -6.29 -10.26
N ALA A 371 -19.25 -7.27 -9.51
CA ALA A 371 -20.20 -8.26 -10.00
C ALA A 371 -21.53 -7.63 -10.45
N ALA A 372 -22.06 -6.66 -9.70
CA ALA A 372 -23.28 -5.92 -10.04
C ALA A 372 -23.11 -5.15 -11.36
N ALA A 373 -21.99 -4.45 -11.52
CA ALA A 373 -21.68 -3.71 -12.74
C ALA A 373 -21.51 -4.66 -13.94
N LEU A 374 -20.75 -5.74 -13.78
CA LEU A 374 -20.50 -6.72 -14.82
C LEU A 374 -21.82 -7.33 -15.36
N ALA A 375 -22.69 -7.76 -14.45
CA ALA A 375 -23.96 -8.44 -14.80
C ALA A 375 -25.11 -7.46 -15.16
N ASP A 376 -24.94 -6.16 -14.89
CA ASP A 376 -25.98 -5.12 -15.04
C ASP A 376 -27.21 -5.39 -14.15
N VAL A 377 -26.96 -5.59 -12.86
CA VAL A 377 -27.98 -5.86 -11.85
C VAL A 377 -27.83 -4.96 -10.63
N PRO A 378 -28.91 -4.74 -9.85
CA PRO A 378 -28.80 -4.01 -8.60
C PRO A 378 -27.83 -4.70 -7.61
N LEU A 379 -27.14 -3.91 -6.79
CA LEU A 379 -26.13 -4.41 -5.84
C LEU A 379 -26.67 -5.49 -4.89
N HIS A 380 -27.90 -5.34 -4.36
CA HIS A 380 -28.49 -6.36 -3.48
C HIS A 380 -28.70 -7.68 -4.22
N GLY A 381 -29.19 -7.64 -5.45
CA GLY A 381 -29.36 -8.84 -6.26
C GLY A 381 -28.05 -9.51 -6.63
N ALA A 382 -26.97 -8.72 -6.87
CA ALA A 382 -25.63 -9.28 -7.06
C ALA A 382 -25.12 -10.00 -5.80
N ARG A 383 -25.35 -9.43 -4.61
CA ARG A 383 -25.00 -10.06 -3.34
C ARG A 383 -25.72 -11.38 -3.10
N GLU A 384 -27.04 -11.39 -3.28
CA GLU A 384 -27.85 -12.60 -3.16
C GLU A 384 -27.36 -13.69 -4.13
N MET A 385 -27.18 -13.35 -5.40
CA MET A 385 -26.67 -14.30 -6.38
C MET A 385 -25.25 -14.79 -6.07
N LEU A 386 -24.37 -13.94 -5.52
CA LEU A 386 -23.02 -14.34 -5.12
C LEU A 386 -23.05 -15.29 -3.92
N GLU A 387 -23.93 -15.08 -2.95
CA GLU A 387 -24.13 -16.00 -1.82
C GLU A 387 -24.65 -17.36 -2.31
N ASP A 388 -25.63 -17.37 -3.23
CA ASP A 388 -26.09 -18.59 -3.86
C ASP A 388 -24.98 -19.33 -4.62
N LEU A 389 -24.09 -18.60 -5.30
CA LEU A 389 -22.93 -19.17 -5.99
C LEU A 389 -21.87 -19.70 -5.01
N VAL A 390 -21.71 -19.07 -3.84
CA VAL A 390 -20.86 -19.56 -2.74
C VAL A 390 -21.44 -20.85 -2.17
N ASP A 391 -22.74 -20.89 -1.92
CA ASP A 391 -23.45 -22.09 -1.45
C ASP A 391 -23.39 -23.24 -2.46
N ALA A 392 -23.37 -22.90 -3.75
CA ALA A 392 -23.15 -23.86 -4.82
C ALA A 392 -21.69 -24.29 -5.00
N HIS A 393 -20.75 -23.75 -4.20
CA HIS A 393 -19.29 -23.95 -4.30
C HIS A 393 -18.68 -23.54 -5.64
N LEU A 394 -19.35 -22.69 -6.41
CA LEU A 394 -18.85 -22.12 -7.66
C LEU A 394 -18.03 -20.85 -7.43
N VAL A 395 -18.26 -20.15 -6.32
CA VAL A 395 -17.52 -18.97 -5.89
C VAL A 395 -17.01 -19.20 -4.47
N GLN A 396 -15.84 -18.72 -4.15
CA GLN A 396 -15.26 -18.72 -2.81
C GLN A 396 -15.37 -17.32 -2.21
N GLN A 397 -15.57 -17.25 -0.89
CA GLN A 397 -15.53 -15.99 -0.14
C GLN A 397 -14.40 -16.07 0.91
N PRO A 398 -13.14 -15.76 0.53
CA PRO A 398 -11.99 -15.86 1.45
C PRO A 398 -12.11 -14.91 2.63
N THR A 399 -12.65 -13.72 2.43
CA THR A 399 -12.96 -12.73 3.47
C THR A 399 -14.33 -12.11 3.21
N ALA A 400 -14.94 -11.54 4.23
CA ALA A 400 -16.27 -10.94 4.11
C ALA A 400 -16.30 -9.85 3.01
N GLY A 401 -17.21 -10.02 2.05
CA GLY A 401 -17.41 -9.10 0.93
C GLY A 401 -16.41 -9.25 -0.22
N ARG A 402 -15.45 -10.17 -0.12
CA ARG A 402 -14.51 -10.50 -1.21
C ARG A 402 -14.77 -11.90 -1.74
N TYR A 403 -14.82 -12.01 -3.06
CA TYR A 403 -15.17 -13.24 -3.78
C TYR A 403 -14.05 -13.57 -4.77
N ARG A 404 -13.88 -14.86 -5.03
CA ARG A 404 -13.00 -15.34 -6.10
C ARG A 404 -13.53 -16.63 -6.69
N LEU A 405 -13.14 -16.90 -7.94
CA LEU A 405 -13.35 -18.23 -8.54
C LEU A 405 -12.06 -19.04 -8.40
N HIS A 406 -12.21 -20.33 -8.15
CA HIS A 406 -11.09 -21.25 -8.34
C HIS A 406 -10.74 -21.33 -9.82
N ASP A 407 -9.46 -21.46 -10.17
CA ASP A 407 -8.97 -21.39 -11.57
C ASP A 407 -9.77 -22.30 -12.54
N LEU A 408 -10.05 -23.54 -12.15
CA LEU A 408 -10.84 -24.45 -12.98
C LEU A 408 -12.28 -23.98 -13.16
N VAL A 409 -12.88 -23.42 -12.12
CA VAL A 409 -14.24 -22.85 -12.18
C VAL A 409 -14.25 -21.61 -13.06
N HIS A 410 -13.23 -20.78 -12.96
CA HIS A 410 -13.05 -19.60 -13.79
C HIS A 410 -12.92 -19.99 -15.28
N GLN A 411 -12.05 -20.98 -15.58
CA GLN A 411 -11.90 -21.52 -16.93
C GLN A 411 -13.20 -22.07 -17.51
N HIS A 412 -13.96 -22.83 -16.69
CA HIS A 412 -15.27 -23.34 -17.09
C HIS A 412 -16.27 -22.20 -17.35
N ALA A 413 -16.35 -21.21 -16.44
CA ALA A 413 -17.23 -20.06 -16.58
C ALA A 413 -16.90 -19.26 -17.86
N ARG A 414 -15.61 -19.05 -18.14
CA ARG A 414 -15.11 -18.37 -19.35
C ARG A 414 -15.45 -19.14 -20.62
N GLY A 415 -15.23 -20.46 -20.63
CA GLY A 415 -15.61 -21.31 -21.75
C GLY A 415 -17.12 -21.30 -22.02
N ALA A 416 -17.93 -21.39 -20.95
CA ALA A 416 -19.38 -21.31 -21.04
C ALA A 416 -19.85 -19.92 -21.53
N CYS A 417 -19.21 -18.84 -21.08
CA CYS A 417 -19.47 -17.48 -21.55
C CYS A 417 -19.17 -17.35 -23.05
N ALA A 418 -18.05 -17.87 -23.50
CA ALA A 418 -17.67 -17.82 -24.92
C ALA A 418 -18.64 -18.58 -25.82
N GLN A 419 -19.23 -19.68 -25.32
CA GLN A 419 -20.16 -20.52 -26.08
C GLN A 419 -21.59 -19.98 -26.07
N GLN A 420 -22.07 -19.41 -24.96
CA GLN A 420 -23.49 -19.12 -24.74
C GLN A 420 -23.83 -17.64 -24.84
N ASP A 421 -22.88 -16.76 -24.60
CA ASP A 421 -23.08 -15.32 -24.65
C ASP A 421 -22.47 -14.71 -25.91
N SER A 422 -23.17 -13.79 -26.57
CA SER A 422 -22.68 -13.17 -27.79
C SER A 422 -21.43 -12.31 -27.51
N GLN A 423 -20.60 -12.14 -28.53
CA GLN A 423 -19.42 -11.25 -28.40
C GLN A 423 -19.83 -9.85 -27.92
N ALA A 424 -20.92 -9.30 -28.48
CA ALA A 424 -21.44 -8.00 -28.09
C ALA A 424 -21.90 -7.95 -26.62
N ASP A 425 -22.43 -9.06 -26.07
CA ASP A 425 -22.81 -9.14 -24.63
C ASP A 425 -21.58 -9.16 -23.73
N ARG A 426 -20.55 -9.90 -24.11
CA ARG A 426 -19.26 -9.95 -23.40
C ARG A 426 -18.55 -8.58 -23.41
N GLU A 427 -18.49 -7.92 -24.57
CA GLU A 427 -17.93 -6.58 -24.72
C GLU A 427 -18.68 -5.56 -23.85
N ARG A 428 -20.03 -5.60 -23.86
CA ARG A 428 -20.83 -4.72 -22.98
C ARG A 428 -20.61 -4.99 -21.49
N ALA A 429 -20.51 -6.27 -21.11
CA ALA A 429 -20.24 -6.65 -19.72
C ALA A 429 -18.85 -6.15 -19.28
N MET A 430 -17.84 -6.37 -20.11
CA MET A 430 -16.49 -5.87 -19.85
C MET A 430 -16.46 -4.33 -19.81
N GLY A 431 -17.16 -3.65 -20.73
CA GLY A 431 -17.27 -2.19 -20.70
C GLY A 431 -17.83 -1.68 -19.36
N ARG A 432 -18.94 -2.26 -18.86
CA ARG A 432 -19.50 -1.88 -17.54
C ARG A 432 -18.57 -2.16 -16.38
N PHE A 433 -17.80 -3.24 -16.46
CA PHE A 433 -16.79 -3.58 -15.47
C PHE A 433 -15.66 -2.56 -15.43
N LEU A 434 -15.15 -2.15 -16.60
CA LEU A 434 -14.15 -1.08 -16.71
C LEU A 434 -14.71 0.27 -16.25
N ASP A 435 -15.96 0.59 -16.62
CA ASP A 435 -16.67 1.78 -16.14
C ASP A 435 -16.72 1.82 -14.61
N TYR A 436 -17.05 0.69 -14.00
CA TYR A 436 -17.10 0.59 -12.52
C TYR A 436 -15.77 0.98 -11.88
N PHE A 437 -14.64 0.44 -12.34
CA PHE A 437 -13.35 0.72 -11.73
C PHE A 437 -12.89 2.17 -11.94
N VAL A 438 -13.12 2.75 -13.10
CA VAL A 438 -12.81 4.16 -13.33
C VAL A 438 -13.63 5.06 -12.40
N HIS A 439 -14.94 4.82 -12.30
CA HIS A 439 -15.82 5.62 -11.44
C HIS A 439 -15.59 5.37 -9.94
N ALA A 440 -15.25 4.14 -9.53
CA ALA A 440 -14.92 3.81 -8.14
C ALA A 440 -13.58 4.44 -7.73
N ALA A 441 -12.56 4.39 -8.61
CA ALA A 441 -11.29 5.08 -8.39
C ALA A 441 -11.47 6.60 -8.29
N ALA A 442 -12.32 7.19 -9.15
CA ALA A 442 -12.66 8.60 -9.09
C ALA A 442 -13.39 8.98 -7.78
N ALA A 443 -14.28 8.12 -7.28
CA ALA A 443 -14.95 8.32 -6.01
C ALA A 443 -13.97 8.22 -4.82
N ALA A 444 -12.98 7.32 -4.89
CA ALA A 444 -11.93 7.23 -3.88
C ALA A 444 -11.00 8.45 -3.92
N ASP A 445 -10.58 8.90 -5.11
CA ASP A 445 -9.78 10.11 -5.30
C ASP A 445 -10.50 11.34 -4.73
N ALA A 446 -11.81 11.49 -4.99
CA ALA A 446 -12.62 12.58 -4.47
C ALA A 446 -12.78 12.59 -2.94
N ALA A 447 -12.61 11.44 -2.27
CA ALA A 447 -12.63 11.33 -0.81
C ALA A 447 -11.25 11.62 -0.18
N MET A 448 -10.21 11.76 -0.98
CA MET A 448 -8.88 12.14 -0.53
C MET A 448 -8.66 13.65 -0.67
N PRO A 449 -7.93 14.29 0.25
CA PRO A 449 -7.58 15.69 0.10
C PRO A 449 -6.60 15.84 -1.06
N VAL A 450 -7.09 16.29 -2.19
CA VAL A 450 -6.31 16.54 -3.41
C VAL A 450 -6.03 18.01 -3.59
N LEU A 451 -4.91 18.31 -4.25
CA LEU A 451 -4.49 19.68 -4.58
C LEU A 451 -5.45 20.34 -5.59
N SER A 452 -6.01 19.54 -6.48
CA SER A 452 -7.07 19.94 -7.40
C SER A 452 -7.93 18.70 -7.69
N PRO A 453 -9.26 18.73 -7.43
CA PRO A 453 -10.12 17.59 -7.70
C PRO A 453 -9.99 17.16 -9.17
N GLY A 454 -9.84 15.88 -9.44
CA GLY A 454 -9.82 15.33 -10.80
C GLY A 454 -11.05 15.75 -11.60
N ARG A 455 -10.97 15.77 -12.93
CA ARG A 455 -12.17 15.88 -13.75
C ARG A 455 -13.04 14.66 -13.46
N PRO A 456 -14.37 14.81 -13.44
CA PRO A 456 -15.26 13.66 -13.43
C PRO A 456 -14.89 12.68 -14.55
N PRO A 457 -15.03 11.37 -14.35
CA PRO A 457 -14.81 10.41 -15.41
C PRO A 457 -15.69 10.70 -16.62
N THR A 458 -15.11 10.61 -17.80
CA THR A 458 -15.83 10.73 -19.08
C THR A 458 -15.83 9.40 -19.82
N ALA A 459 -14.98 8.44 -19.42
CA ALA A 459 -14.99 7.09 -19.94
C ALA A 459 -16.19 6.33 -19.38
N GLY A 460 -16.99 5.79 -20.31
CA GLY A 460 -18.12 4.92 -19.97
C GLY A 460 -19.31 5.61 -19.29
N ARG A 461 -20.11 4.80 -18.62
CA ARG A 461 -21.31 5.27 -17.91
C ARG A 461 -21.16 5.06 -16.41
N PRO A 462 -21.64 6.00 -15.57
CA PRO A 462 -21.67 5.80 -14.14
C PRO A 462 -22.42 4.49 -13.79
N PRO A 463 -21.82 3.59 -13.00
CA PRO A 463 -22.50 2.38 -12.57
C PRO A 463 -23.67 2.70 -11.63
N ALA A 464 -24.62 1.78 -11.54
CA ALA A 464 -25.82 1.95 -10.70
C ALA A 464 -25.49 2.04 -9.18
N ALA A 465 -24.35 1.46 -8.76
CA ALA A 465 -23.87 1.50 -7.39
C ALA A 465 -22.35 1.67 -7.36
N LEU A 466 -21.89 2.51 -6.44
CA LEU A 466 -20.48 2.75 -6.16
C LEU A 466 -20.21 2.59 -4.66
N PRO A 467 -19.00 2.17 -4.26
CA PRO A 467 -18.59 2.23 -2.87
C PRO A 467 -18.65 3.66 -2.36
N ARG A 468 -19.07 3.82 -1.10
CA ARG A 468 -19.09 5.12 -0.42
C ARG A 468 -17.98 5.14 0.62
N PHE A 469 -17.15 6.16 0.55
CA PHE A 469 -16.06 6.34 1.49
C PHE A 469 -16.45 7.37 2.53
N ALA A 470 -16.39 6.99 3.81
CA ALA A 470 -16.72 7.87 4.92
C ALA A 470 -15.66 8.97 5.09
N ASP A 471 -14.41 8.64 4.77
CA ASP A 471 -13.24 9.50 4.91
C ASP A 471 -12.09 9.01 4.02
N LYS A 472 -10.97 9.73 4.04
CA LYS A 472 -9.75 9.39 3.30
C LYS A 472 -9.17 8.02 3.66
N ASN A 473 -9.28 7.60 4.94
CA ASN A 473 -8.72 6.33 5.39
C ASN A 473 -9.50 5.15 4.81
N ALA A 474 -10.82 5.28 4.72
CA ALA A 474 -11.67 4.31 4.06
C ALA A 474 -11.35 4.21 2.55
N ALA A 475 -11.13 5.35 1.87
CA ALA A 475 -10.73 5.40 0.48
C ALA A 475 -9.34 4.76 0.25
N CYS A 476 -8.34 5.12 1.07
CA CYS A 476 -7.01 4.53 1.00
C CYS A 476 -7.03 3.01 1.26
N SER A 477 -7.80 2.56 2.26
CA SER A 477 -7.91 1.12 2.56
C SER A 477 -8.53 0.34 1.40
N TRP A 478 -9.54 0.92 0.75
CA TRP A 478 -10.13 0.31 -0.45
C TRP A 478 -9.14 0.28 -1.61
N LEU A 479 -8.41 1.36 -1.89
CA LEU A 479 -7.38 1.39 -2.93
C LEU A 479 -6.27 0.36 -2.67
N VAL A 480 -5.85 0.17 -1.42
CA VAL A 480 -4.90 -0.89 -1.04
C VAL A 480 -5.47 -2.27 -1.35
N SER A 481 -6.72 -2.52 -1.01
CA SER A 481 -7.35 -3.83 -1.23
C SER A 481 -7.62 -4.13 -2.70
N GLU A 482 -7.86 -3.08 -3.52
CA GLU A 482 -8.16 -3.23 -4.95
C GLU A 482 -6.94 -3.01 -5.86
N TYR A 483 -5.78 -2.70 -5.31
CA TYR A 483 -4.60 -2.32 -6.09
C TYR A 483 -4.28 -3.33 -7.21
N GLU A 484 -4.09 -4.59 -6.85
CA GLU A 484 -3.81 -5.67 -7.78
C GLU A 484 -4.92 -5.83 -8.84
N THR A 485 -6.17 -5.72 -8.40
CA THR A 485 -7.32 -5.78 -9.30
C THR A 485 -7.30 -4.60 -10.26
N MET A 486 -6.98 -3.40 -9.80
CA MET A 486 -6.91 -2.21 -10.67
C MET A 486 -5.81 -2.29 -11.72
N ILE A 487 -4.66 -2.84 -11.38
CA ILE A 487 -3.59 -3.10 -12.36
C ILE A 487 -4.09 -4.11 -13.41
N ALA A 488 -4.71 -5.21 -12.99
CA ALA A 488 -5.27 -6.20 -13.91
C ALA A 488 -6.40 -5.62 -14.79
N VAL A 489 -7.23 -4.73 -14.24
CA VAL A 489 -8.26 -3.98 -14.98
C VAL A 489 -7.63 -3.05 -16.01
N PHE A 490 -6.58 -2.34 -15.63
CA PHE A 490 -5.84 -1.47 -16.54
C PHE A 490 -5.25 -2.25 -17.72
N GLU A 491 -4.56 -3.35 -17.46
CA GLU A 491 -4.02 -4.22 -18.51
C GLU A 491 -5.13 -4.83 -19.38
N THR A 492 -6.25 -5.20 -18.79
CA THR A 492 -7.43 -5.65 -19.53
C THR A 492 -7.96 -4.54 -20.44
N ALA A 493 -8.07 -3.30 -19.94
CA ALA A 493 -8.52 -2.16 -20.75
C ALA A 493 -7.58 -1.93 -21.95
N VAL A 494 -6.26 -2.07 -21.75
CA VAL A 494 -5.28 -2.00 -22.83
C VAL A 494 -5.49 -3.13 -23.85
N ALA A 495 -5.66 -4.37 -23.38
CA ALA A 495 -5.81 -5.55 -24.22
C ALA A 495 -7.09 -5.51 -25.10
N VAL A 496 -8.18 -4.93 -24.56
CA VAL A 496 -9.44 -4.81 -25.32
C VAL A 496 -9.55 -3.49 -26.10
N GLY A 497 -8.52 -2.63 -26.07
CA GLY A 497 -8.51 -1.33 -26.77
C GLY A 497 -9.47 -0.29 -26.18
N ALA A 498 -9.76 -0.35 -24.89
CA ALA A 498 -10.61 0.61 -24.18
C ALA A 498 -9.83 1.89 -23.83
N ASP A 499 -9.30 2.56 -24.84
CA ASP A 499 -8.34 3.67 -24.72
C ASP A 499 -8.79 4.79 -23.77
N ALA A 500 -10.07 5.11 -23.73
CA ALA A 500 -10.59 6.11 -22.81
C ALA A 500 -10.39 5.71 -21.33
N HIS A 501 -10.59 4.43 -20.98
CA HIS A 501 -10.38 3.91 -19.64
C HIS A 501 -8.89 3.85 -19.29
N VAL A 502 -8.04 3.47 -20.26
CA VAL A 502 -6.59 3.48 -20.12
C VAL A 502 -6.07 4.89 -19.80
N CYS A 503 -6.63 5.93 -20.41
CA CYS A 503 -6.27 7.32 -20.12
C CYS A 503 -6.71 7.79 -18.74
N GLU A 504 -7.88 7.35 -18.27
CA GLU A 504 -8.49 7.95 -17.09
C GLU A 504 -8.14 7.23 -15.77
N LEU A 505 -8.05 5.88 -15.77
CA LEU A 505 -7.84 5.13 -14.53
C LEU A 505 -6.57 5.54 -13.77
N PRO A 506 -5.38 5.68 -14.40
CA PRO A 506 -4.17 6.07 -13.68
C PRO A 506 -4.24 7.45 -13.02
N ARG A 507 -5.02 8.37 -13.60
CA ARG A 507 -5.18 9.72 -13.07
C ARG A 507 -5.82 9.73 -11.68
N PHE A 508 -6.79 8.86 -11.45
CA PHE A 508 -7.47 8.72 -10.16
C PHE A 508 -6.65 7.93 -9.13
N LEU A 509 -5.58 7.25 -9.57
CA LEU A 509 -4.65 6.56 -8.68
C LEU A 509 -3.46 7.44 -8.27
N ARG A 510 -3.28 8.61 -8.89
CA ARG A 510 -2.14 9.52 -8.68
C ARG A 510 -1.95 9.91 -7.21
N ALA A 511 -3.03 10.32 -6.52
CA ALA A 511 -2.97 10.71 -5.12
C ALA A 511 -2.58 9.55 -4.19
N TYR A 512 -2.99 8.34 -4.53
CA TYR A 512 -2.61 7.12 -3.81
C TYR A 512 -1.12 6.81 -3.97
N PHE A 513 -0.61 6.83 -5.21
CA PHE A 513 0.81 6.56 -5.48
C PHE A 513 1.74 7.63 -4.88
N ALA A 514 1.35 8.90 -4.94
CA ALA A 514 2.13 9.99 -4.33
C ALA A 514 2.34 9.78 -2.82
N ARG A 515 1.39 9.13 -2.13
CA ARG A 515 1.48 8.82 -0.70
C ARG A 515 2.30 7.55 -0.39
N ARG A 516 2.42 6.63 -1.35
CA ARG A 516 3.01 5.30 -1.18
C ARG A 516 4.35 5.11 -1.91
N CYS A 517 4.94 6.18 -2.46
CA CYS A 517 6.25 6.17 -3.12
C CYS A 517 6.42 5.13 -4.24
N GLY A 518 5.34 4.86 -4.99
CA GLY A 518 5.32 3.88 -6.10
C GLY A 518 5.63 4.50 -7.47
N THR A 519 6.76 5.21 -7.64
CA THR A 519 7.05 5.99 -8.85
C THR A 519 7.29 5.14 -10.11
N THR A 520 7.85 3.95 -9.98
CA THR A 520 8.18 3.06 -11.12
C THR A 520 6.92 2.57 -11.83
N HIS A 521 5.92 2.07 -11.08
CA HIS A 521 4.65 1.65 -11.66
C HIS A 521 3.88 2.81 -12.32
N LEU A 522 3.95 4.01 -11.73
CA LEU A 522 3.32 5.20 -12.33
C LEU A 522 3.87 5.53 -13.71
N ASN A 523 5.17 5.47 -13.92
CA ASN A 523 5.76 5.72 -15.22
C ASN A 523 5.20 4.78 -16.28
N HIS A 524 5.17 3.47 -15.99
CA HIS A 524 4.62 2.47 -16.91
C HIS A 524 3.13 2.72 -17.23
N LEU A 525 2.30 2.98 -16.23
CA LEU A 525 0.88 3.27 -16.44
C LEU A 525 0.67 4.52 -17.31
N PHE A 526 1.41 5.59 -17.05
CA PHE A 526 1.26 6.84 -17.83
C PHE A 526 1.88 6.75 -19.22
N GLU A 527 2.92 5.95 -19.47
CA GLU A 527 3.41 5.66 -20.82
C GLU A 527 2.35 4.93 -21.65
N ARG A 528 1.68 3.94 -21.08
CA ARG A 528 0.56 3.24 -21.74
C ARG A 528 -0.65 4.17 -21.94
N SER A 529 -0.93 5.04 -20.96
CA SER A 529 -1.97 6.06 -21.05
C SER A 529 -1.70 7.05 -22.19
N LEU A 530 -0.45 7.51 -22.34
CA LEU A 530 -0.07 8.38 -23.44
C LEU A 530 -0.28 7.69 -24.80
N ALA A 531 0.17 6.44 -24.96
CA ALA A 531 -0.05 5.70 -26.19
C ALA A 531 -1.55 5.52 -26.54
N ALA A 532 -2.41 5.36 -25.51
CA ALA A 532 -3.86 5.32 -25.69
C ALA A 532 -4.42 6.71 -26.09
N ALA A 533 -3.94 7.80 -25.49
CA ALA A 533 -4.33 9.16 -25.84
C ALA A 533 -3.93 9.52 -27.28
N GLU A 534 -2.78 9.03 -27.75
CA GLU A 534 -2.34 9.18 -29.16
C GLU A 534 -3.29 8.48 -30.12
N ARG A 535 -3.77 7.28 -29.80
CA ARG A 535 -4.76 6.57 -30.62
C ARG A 535 -6.11 7.27 -30.66
N LEU A 536 -6.53 7.86 -29.53
CA LEU A 536 -7.76 8.65 -29.46
C LEU A 536 -7.68 9.96 -30.25
N GLY A 537 -6.50 10.56 -30.35
CA GLY A 537 -6.27 11.81 -31.09
C GLY A 537 -6.96 13.03 -30.46
N ASP A 538 -7.43 12.93 -29.22
CA ASP A 538 -8.07 14.03 -28.48
C ASP A 538 -6.98 14.94 -27.87
N PRO A 539 -6.89 16.21 -28.28
CA PRO A 539 -5.86 17.13 -27.80
C PRO A 539 -5.88 17.34 -26.28
N LEU A 540 -7.05 17.30 -25.63
CA LEU A 540 -7.17 17.47 -24.20
C LEU A 540 -6.60 16.24 -23.46
N ARG A 541 -6.95 15.03 -23.90
CA ARG A 541 -6.40 13.79 -23.33
C ARG A 541 -4.90 13.66 -23.53
N LEU A 542 -4.40 14.12 -24.70
CA LEU A 542 -2.96 14.19 -24.95
C LEU A 542 -2.27 15.17 -24.01
N ALA A 543 -2.84 16.37 -23.82
CA ALA A 543 -2.32 17.35 -22.87
C ALA A 543 -2.21 16.78 -21.44
N GLU A 544 -3.28 16.13 -20.99
CA GLU A 544 -3.36 15.50 -19.69
C GLU A 544 -2.37 14.34 -19.54
N ALA A 545 -2.27 13.46 -20.56
CA ALA A 545 -1.36 12.30 -20.54
C ALA A 545 0.11 12.74 -20.52
N TYR A 546 0.51 13.71 -21.33
CA TYR A 546 1.87 14.29 -21.26
C TYR A 546 2.16 14.96 -19.93
N SER A 547 1.20 15.70 -19.37
CA SER A 547 1.33 16.36 -18.08
C SER A 547 1.48 15.34 -16.93
N ASP A 548 0.70 14.25 -16.96
CA ASP A 548 0.78 13.19 -15.94
C ASP A 548 2.06 12.35 -16.07
N LEU A 549 2.53 12.09 -17.31
CA LEU A 549 3.82 11.44 -17.54
C LEU A 549 4.96 12.33 -17.04
N GLY A 550 4.90 13.64 -17.30
CA GLY A 550 5.83 14.62 -16.78
C GLY A 550 5.88 14.63 -15.26
N PHE A 551 4.71 14.54 -14.61
CA PHE A 551 4.60 14.42 -13.15
C PHE A 551 5.25 13.15 -12.61
N ALA A 552 5.04 12.00 -13.24
CA ALA A 552 5.66 10.74 -12.83
C ALA A 552 7.20 10.80 -12.97
N ARG A 553 7.70 11.35 -14.09
CA ARG A 553 9.13 11.54 -14.34
C ARG A 553 9.77 12.51 -13.37
N TYR A 554 9.07 13.61 -13.04
CA TYR A 554 9.51 14.56 -12.03
C TYR A 554 9.68 13.89 -10.66
N ASN A 555 8.68 13.12 -10.20
CA ASN A 555 8.77 12.40 -8.93
C ASN A 555 9.83 11.29 -8.93
N ALA A 556 10.21 10.78 -10.10
CA ALA A 556 11.31 9.83 -10.27
C ALA A 556 12.70 10.51 -10.40
N GLY A 557 12.80 11.85 -10.22
CA GLY A 557 14.04 12.59 -10.37
C GLY A 557 14.51 12.77 -11.83
N ARG A 558 13.71 12.33 -12.82
CA ARG A 558 14.03 12.40 -14.27
C ARG A 558 13.69 13.77 -14.84
N MET A 559 14.36 14.82 -14.33
CA MET A 559 14.00 16.24 -14.56
C MET A 559 13.99 16.65 -16.04
N ALA A 560 14.97 16.20 -16.84
CA ALA A 560 15.03 16.52 -18.27
C ALA A 560 13.85 15.93 -19.06
N GLU A 561 13.48 14.70 -18.72
CA GLU A 561 12.36 14.02 -19.38
C GLU A 561 11.00 14.56 -18.92
N ALA A 562 10.93 15.03 -17.67
CA ALA A 562 9.76 15.74 -17.16
C ALA A 562 9.57 17.07 -17.92
N ALA A 563 10.65 17.82 -18.15
CA ALA A 563 10.60 19.05 -18.93
C ALA A 563 10.07 18.81 -20.34
N ALA A 564 10.64 17.83 -21.06
CA ALA A 564 10.20 17.49 -22.41
C ALA A 564 8.71 17.10 -22.46
N ALA A 565 8.23 16.33 -21.46
CA ALA A 565 6.82 15.98 -21.37
C ALA A 565 5.92 17.21 -21.11
N TYR A 566 6.35 18.14 -20.26
CA TYR A 566 5.60 19.38 -20.00
C TYR A 566 5.62 20.34 -21.19
N GLU A 567 6.65 20.34 -22.02
CA GLU A 567 6.67 21.09 -23.30
C GLU A 567 5.62 20.55 -24.25
N GLU A 568 5.58 19.23 -24.45
CA GLU A 568 4.54 18.58 -25.28
C GLU A 568 3.13 18.80 -24.74
N ALA A 569 2.94 18.73 -23.41
CA ALA A 569 1.69 19.08 -22.78
C ALA A 569 1.27 20.51 -23.09
N GLY A 570 2.20 21.47 -23.02
CA GLY A 570 1.96 22.88 -23.31
C GLY A 570 1.48 23.14 -24.75
N LEU A 571 2.09 22.44 -25.72
CA LEU A 571 1.64 22.52 -27.11
C LEU A 571 0.20 22.05 -27.30
N ARG A 572 -0.24 21.03 -26.52
CA ARG A 572 -1.60 20.51 -26.60
C ARG A 572 -2.59 21.36 -25.81
N VAL A 573 -2.20 21.86 -24.63
CA VAL A 573 -3.01 22.81 -23.85
C VAL A 573 -3.34 24.05 -24.68
N ALA A 574 -2.36 24.62 -25.39
CA ALA A 574 -2.57 25.77 -26.25
C ALA A 574 -3.60 25.51 -27.39
N GLN A 575 -3.74 24.26 -27.84
CA GLN A 575 -4.74 23.87 -28.83
C GLN A 575 -6.16 23.78 -28.26
N THR A 576 -6.28 23.44 -26.98
CA THR A 576 -7.59 23.22 -26.34
C THR A 576 -8.17 24.49 -25.72
N GLY A 577 -7.33 25.42 -25.29
CA GLY A 577 -7.73 26.59 -24.51
C GLY A 577 -8.33 26.23 -23.13
N ASP A 578 -8.04 25.03 -22.61
CA ASP A 578 -8.59 24.56 -21.35
C ASP A 578 -7.86 25.16 -20.15
N ALA A 579 -8.46 26.15 -19.51
CA ALA A 579 -7.89 26.92 -18.42
C ALA A 579 -7.43 26.05 -17.22
N ARG A 580 -8.11 24.94 -16.97
CA ARG A 580 -7.73 24.01 -15.91
C ARG A 580 -6.42 23.29 -16.20
N SER A 581 -6.29 22.70 -17.40
CA SER A 581 -5.06 22.01 -17.81
C SER A 581 -3.90 22.99 -17.90
N GLU A 582 -4.16 24.23 -18.34
CA GLU A 582 -3.18 25.31 -18.36
C GLU A 582 -2.70 25.66 -16.95
N ALA A 583 -3.62 25.82 -15.99
CA ALA A 583 -3.30 26.11 -14.60
C ALA A 583 -2.46 24.99 -13.94
N GLU A 584 -2.87 23.73 -14.15
CA GLU A 584 -2.18 22.56 -13.61
C GLU A 584 -0.77 22.41 -14.19
N LEU A 585 -0.63 22.56 -15.51
CA LEU A 585 0.66 22.50 -16.18
C LEU A 585 1.58 23.67 -15.77
N THR A 586 1.03 24.87 -15.63
CA THR A 586 1.78 26.06 -15.17
C THR A 586 2.34 25.84 -13.76
N LEU A 587 1.52 25.32 -12.87
CA LEU A 587 1.96 24.99 -11.50
C LEU A 587 3.09 23.94 -11.50
N ARG A 588 2.93 22.85 -12.28
CA ARG A 588 3.93 21.78 -12.39
C ARG A 588 5.24 22.27 -12.99
N ARG A 589 5.19 23.14 -14.00
CA ARG A 589 6.38 23.81 -14.57
C ARG A 589 7.08 24.69 -13.54
N GLY A 590 6.32 25.42 -12.73
CA GLY A 590 6.87 26.18 -11.61
C GLY A 590 7.70 25.32 -10.66
N TYR A 591 7.18 24.16 -10.25
CA TYR A 591 7.92 23.22 -9.42
C TYR A 591 9.15 22.64 -10.12
N LEU A 592 9.04 22.26 -11.38
CA LEU A 592 10.16 21.70 -12.14
C LEU A 592 11.32 22.69 -12.24
N ILE A 593 11.06 23.95 -12.62
CA ILE A 593 12.08 25.01 -12.73
C ILE A 593 12.66 25.30 -11.36
N TRP A 594 11.81 25.36 -10.34
CA TRP A 594 12.25 25.56 -8.97
C TRP A 594 13.27 24.49 -8.51
N ASP A 595 12.98 23.21 -8.76
CA ASP A 595 13.81 22.10 -8.30
C ASP A 595 15.07 21.90 -9.16
N ARG A 596 15.06 22.30 -10.43
CA ARG A 596 16.27 22.34 -11.26
C ARG A 596 17.29 23.36 -10.79
N GLY A 597 16.90 24.26 -9.89
CA GLY A 597 17.80 25.20 -9.25
C GLY A 597 18.07 26.47 -10.04
N ASP A 598 17.20 26.80 -10.97
CA ASP A 598 17.29 28.04 -11.78
C ASP A 598 16.86 29.26 -10.93
N ARG A 599 17.52 29.41 -9.77
CA ARG A 599 17.18 30.46 -8.77
C ARG A 599 17.79 31.82 -9.09
N ASP A 600 18.73 31.94 -10.02
CA ASP A 600 19.20 33.23 -10.49
C ASP A 600 18.20 33.87 -11.48
N GLY A 601 17.31 33.05 -12.08
CA GLY A 601 16.04 33.44 -12.65
C GLY A 601 14.86 33.32 -11.70
N ALA A 602 15.07 33.45 -10.39
CA ALA A 602 14.13 33.14 -9.31
C ALA A 602 12.76 33.84 -9.37
N GLY A 603 12.62 34.86 -10.22
CA GLY A 603 11.35 35.48 -10.58
C GLY A 603 10.43 34.53 -11.39
N GLU A 604 10.99 33.62 -12.20
CA GLU A 604 10.19 32.80 -13.11
C GLU A 604 9.27 31.79 -12.40
N PRO A 605 9.75 30.94 -11.46
CA PRO A 605 8.85 30.07 -10.68
C PRO A 605 7.78 30.84 -9.89
N LEU A 606 8.16 31.97 -9.30
CA LEU A 606 7.22 32.83 -8.57
C LEU A 606 6.10 33.36 -9.47
N GLU A 607 6.45 33.85 -10.67
CA GLU A 607 5.48 34.31 -11.66
C GLU A 607 4.60 33.14 -12.16
N LEU A 608 5.15 31.95 -12.33
CA LEU A 608 4.37 30.77 -12.70
C LEU A 608 3.38 30.37 -11.60
N PHE A 609 3.76 30.44 -10.33
CA PHE A 609 2.84 30.16 -9.23
C PHE A 609 1.72 31.22 -9.15
N ARG A 610 2.03 32.49 -9.36
CA ARG A 610 1.04 33.56 -9.46
C ARG A 610 0.09 33.38 -10.63
N LEU A 611 0.64 33.05 -11.80
CA LEU A 611 -0.14 32.77 -13.00
C LEU A 611 -1.05 31.56 -12.80
N ALA A 612 -0.53 30.46 -12.22
CA ALA A 612 -1.32 29.28 -11.91
C ALA A 612 -2.48 29.63 -10.96
N GLY A 613 -2.23 30.42 -9.91
CA GLY A 613 -3.27 30.88 -9.01
C GLY A 613 -4.39 31.66 -9.69
N LYS A 614 -4.03 32.55 -10.61
CA LYS A 614 -4.98 33.31 -11.44
C LYS A 614 -5.80 32.37 -12.34
N LEU A 615 -5.13 31.49 -13.07
CA LEU A 615 -5.77 30.52 -13.97
C LEU A 615 -6.72 29.57 -13.21
N TYR A 616 -6.32 29.08 -12.05
CA TYR A 616 -7.22 28.28 -11.20
C TYR A 616 -8.44 29.07 -10.73
N GLY A 617 -8.25 30.37 -10.41
CA GLY A 617 -9.36 31.26 -10.06
C GLY A 617 -10.33 31.43 -11.23
N GLU A 618 -9.83 31.67 -12.42
CA GLU A 618 -10.62 31.80 -13.67
C GLU A 618 -11.35 30.49 -14.02
N ALA A 619 -10.72 29.35 -13.73
CA ALA A 619 -11.31 28.03 -13.91
C ALA A 619 -12.32 27.64 -12.82
N GLY A 620 -12.52 28.48 -11.79
CA GLY A 620 -13.44 28.18 -10.67
C GLY A 620 -12.95 27.05 -9.75
N LEU A 621 -11.64 26.89 -9.60
CA LEU A 621 -10.96 25.82 -8.83
C LEU A 621 -10.25 26.38 -7.60
N PRO A 622 -10.99 26.71 -6.50
CA PRO A 622 -10.42 27.39 -5.34
C PRO A 622 -9.32 26.58 -4.64
N ALA A 623 -9.41 25.24 -4.65
CA ALA A 623 -8.38 24.37 -4.08
C ALA A 623 -7.05 24.50 -4.82
N GLY A 624 -7.07 24.53 -6.14
CA GLY A 624 -5.87 24.76 -6.97
C GLY A 624 -5.29 26.15 -6.76
N ALA A 625 -6.15 27.16 -6.66
CA ALA A 625 -5.73 28.53 -6.38
C ALA A 625 -5.04 28.66 -5.01
N ALA A 626 -5.59 27.99 -3.99
CA ALA A 626 -4.98 27.96 -2.65
C ALA A 626 -3.62 27.23 -2.66
N HIS A 627 -3.50 26.17 -3.46
CA HIS A 627 -2.23 25.45 -3.61
C HIS A 627 -1.17 26.33 -4.28
N ALA A 628 -1.53 27.00 -5.37
CA ALA A 628 -0.64 27.95 -6.05
C ALA A 628 -0.21 29.09 -5.12
N ALA A 629 -1.14 29.61 -4.28
CA ALA A 629 -0.84 30.65 -3.28
C ALA A 629 0.11 30.16 -2.19
N ALA A 630 -0.04 28.92 -1.72
CA ALA A 630 0.87 28.31 -0.76
C ALA A 630 2.28 28.11 -1.37
N SER A 631 2.35 27.71 -2.65
CA SER A 631 3.60 27.57 -3.40
C SER A 631 4.27 28.93 -3.63
N GLU A 632 3.49 29.96 -3.93
CA GLU A 632 3.96 31.35 -4.01
C GLU A 632 4.58 31.79 -2.67
N ALA A 633 3.89 31.55 -1.55
CA ALA A 633 4.40 31.90 -0.22
C ALA A 633 5.73 31.18 0.08
N TRP A 634 5.83 29.89 -0.26
CA TRP A 634 7.07 29.14 -0.11
C TRP A 634 8.21 29.71 -0.99
N ALA A 635 7.92 30.04 -2.24
CA ALA A 635 8.89 30.65 -3.14
C ALA A 635 9.40 31.99 -2.61
N LEU A 636 8.51 32.87 -2.15
CA LEU A 636 8.87 34.15 -1.52
C LEU A 636 9.80 33.95 -0.31
N LEU A 637 9.50 32.97 0.55
CA LEU A 637 10.35 32.63 1.68
C LEU A 637 11.78 32.27 1.26
N GLN A 638 11.91 31.46 0.22
CA GLN A 638 13.22 31.04 -0.28
C GLN A 638 13.99 32.15 -0.96
N LEU A 639 13.30 33.15 -1.49
CA LEU A 639 13.90 34.39 -2.03
C LEU A 639 14.32 35.39 -0.94
N GLY A 640 14.00 35.10 0.33
CA GLY A 640 14.28 35.97 1.45
C GLY A 640 13.21 37.01 1.75
N GLU A 641 12.13 37.06 0.97
CA GLU A 641 11.00 37.98 1.12
C GLU A 641 10.07 37.50 2.26
N ARG A 642 10.59 37.48 3.49
CA ARG A 642 9.97 36.86 4.66
C ARG A 642 8.61 37.45 5.05
N GLU A 643 8.52 38.80 5.06
CA GLU A 643 7.28 39.49 5.43
C GLU A 643 6.14 39.15 4.46
N GLU A 644 6.43 39.18 3.17
CA GLU A 644 5.47 38.87 2.12
C GLU A 644 5.08 37.38 2.11
N ALA A 645 6.06 36.48 2.33
CA ALA A 645 5.84 35.07 2.50
C ALA A 645 4.89 34.79 3.69
N ALA A 646 5.13 35.43 4.84
CA ALA A 646 4.29 35.28 6.01
C ALA A 646 2.88 35.82 5.77
N ARG A 647 2.75 36.98 5.11
CA ARG A 647 1.44 37.55 4.72
C ARG A 647 0.67 36.58 3.83
N ARG A 648 1.30 36.07 2.79
CA ARG A 648 0.70 35.16 1.83
C ARG A 648 0.29 33.83 2.45
N ALA A 649 1.15 33.31 3.34
CA ALA A 649 0.86 32.08 4.09
C ALA A 649 -0.36 32.27 5.03
N ARG A 650 -0.50 33.42 5.70
CA ARG A 650 -1.68 33.71 6.51
C ARG A 650 -2.95 33.77 5.69
N GLU A 651 -2.93 34.37 4.51
CA GLU A 651 -4.08 34.38 3.58
C GLU A 651 -4.55 32.96 3.23
N VAL A 652 -3.62 32.03 3.01
CA VAL A 652 -3.97 30.62 2.77
C VAL A 652 -4.54 29.97 4.03
N LEU A 653 -4.02 30.27 5.21
CA LEU A 653 -4.53 29.72 6.48
C LEU A 653 -5.92 30.25 6.85
N ASP A 654 -6.27 31.44 6.39
CA ASP A 654 -7.61 32.02 6.57
C ASP A 654 -8.67 31.32 5.70
N LEU A 655 -8.26 30.54 4.68
CA LEU A 655 -9.16 29.73 3.90
C LEU A 655 -9.60 28.51 4.75
N SER A 656 -10.89 28.46 5.09
CA SER A 656 -11.42 27.31 5.82
C SER A 656 -11.56 26.10 4.89
N HIS A 657 -10.94 24.99 5.28
CA HIS A 657 -11.08 23.70 4.60
C HIS A 657 -11.50 22.62 5.62
N PRO A 658 -12.42 21.69 5.27
CA PRO A 658 -12.90 20.65 6.20
C PRO A 658 -11.80 19.71 6.70
N ASP A 659 -10.80 19.41 5.87
CA ASP A 659 -9.64 18.61 6.27
C ASP A 659 -8.51 19.53 6.78
N PRO A 660 -8.12 19.39 8.07
CA PRO A 660 -7.00 20.16 8.62
C PRO A 660 -5.64 19.80 8.00
N ALA A 661 -5.52 18.59 7.46
CA ALA A 661 -4.32 18.10 6.78
C ALA A 661 -4.29 18.44 5.28
N TRP A 662 -5.19 19.32 4.83
CA TRP A 662 -5.21 19.79 3.46
C TRP A 662 -3.85 20.36 3.04
N PRO A 663 -3.24 19.91 1.92
CA PRO A 663 -1.86 20.22 1.58
C PRO A 663 -1.50 21.71 1.54
N PRO A 664 -2.33 22.64 1.01
CA PRO A 664 -2.06 24.06 1.09
C PRO A 664 -1.93 24.58 2.51
N THR A 665 -2.74 24.10 3.45
CA THR A 665 -2.66 24.43 4.88
C THR A 665 -1.34 23.99 5.48
N LEU A 666 -0.88 22.78 5.15
CA LEU A 666 0.40 22.26 5.61
C LEU A 666 1.56 23.13 5.12
N THR A 667 1.62 23.39 3.80
CA THR A 667 2.64 24.24 3.19
C THR A 667 2.64 25.65 3.79
N ALA A 668 1.46 26.26 3.96
CA ALA A 668 1.34 27.58 4.54
C ALA A 668 1.80 27.64 6.01
N ARG A 669 1.50 26.61 6.83
CA ARG A 669 1.99 26.52 8.21
C ARG A 669 3.50 26.41 8.28
N ILE A 670 4.09 25.56 7.43
CA ILE A 670 5.56 25.44 7.33
C ILE A 670 6.18 26.78 6.92
N THR A 671 5.66 27.38 5.86
CA THR A 671 6.16 28.67 5.35
C THR A 671 6.10 29.77 6.41
N LEU A 672 4.94 29.91 7.06
CA LEU A 672 4.75 30.91 8.11
C LEU A 672 5.70 30.66 9.27
N GLY A 673 5.78 29.43 9.78
CA GLY A 673 6.65 29.09 10.89
C GLY A 673 8.13 29.35 10.61
N VAL A 674 8.60 29.04 9.40
CA VAL A 674 10.01 29.34 9.02
C VAL A 674 10.22 30.84 8.80
N ALA A 675 9.22 31.56 8.25
CA ALA A 675 9.33 33.00 7.98
C ALA A 675 9.49 33.83 9.26
N ILE A 676 8.68 33.53 10.30
CA ILE A 676 8.60 34.30 11.55
C ILE A 676 9.50 33.74 12.67
N ALA A 677 10.33 32.74 12.40
CA ALA A 677 11.10 32.01 13.42
C ALA A 677 12.00 32.91 14.30
N GLU A 678 12.55 33.98 13.73
CA GLU A 678 13.42 34.91 14.45
C GLU A 678 12.65 36.01 15.22
N GLU A 679 11.47 36.40 14.70
CA GLU A 679 10.67 37.51 15.26
C GLU A 679 9.68 37.03 16.32
N SER A 680 9.08 35.85 16.09
CA SER A 680 8.04 35.28 16.95
C SER A 680 8.27 33.75 17.17
N PRO A 681 9.31 33.38 17.96
CA PRO A 681 9.73 31.97 18.10
C PRO A 681 8.63 31.03 18.62
N GLU A 682 7.79 31.48 19.55
CA GLU A 682 6.69 30.68 20.11
C GLU A 682 5.62 30.39 19.06
N GLU A 683 5.16 31.41 18.32
CA GLU A 683 4.20 31.29 17.25
C GLU A 683 4.75 30.39 16.11
N ALA A 684 5.99 30.60 15.76
CA ALA A 684 6.70 29.78 14.77
C ALA A 684 6.71 28.29 15.16
N SER A 685 7.07 28.01 16.41
CA SER A 685 7.11 26.65 16.95
C SER A 685 5.73 26.00 16.94
N GLU A 686 4.67 26.73 17.26
CA GLU A 686 3.29 26.24 17.23
C GLU A 686 2.89 25.84 15.80
N HIS A 687 3.14 26.68 14.81
CA HIS A 687 2.83 26.41 13.41
C HIS A 687 3.55 25.17 12.91
N LEU A 688 4.84 25.04 13.17
CA LEU A 688 5.68 23.93 12.69
C LEU A 688 5.33 22.60 13.37
N HIS A 689 5.10 22.59 14.68
CA HIS A 689 4.66 21.40 15.37
C HIS A 689 3.24 20.98 14.94
N ARG A 690 2.37 21.94 14.64
CA ARG A 690 1.06 21.62 14.08
C ARG A 690 1.15 21.04 12.68
N ALA A 691 2.03 21.57 11.83
CA ALA A 691 2.31 21.00 10.52
C ALA A 691 2.82 19.57 10.62
N LEU A 692 3.81 19.33 11.49
CA LEU A 692 4.35 17.98 11.74
C LEU A 692 3.28 17.01 12.24
N ALA A 693 2.44 17.44 13.17
CA ALA A 693 1.35 16.61 13.69
C ALA A 693 0.35 16.25 12.58
N LEU A 694 0.00 17.20 11.71
CA LEU A 694 -0.90 16.95 10.57
C LEU A 694 -0.28 16.00 9.55
N ALA A 695 1.02 16.14 9.25
CA ALA A 695 1.72 15.24 8.34
C ALA A 695 1.74 13.79 8.89
N ARG A 696 1.96 13.61 10.19
CA ARG A 696 1.89 12.33 10.89
C ARG A 696 0.49 11.73 10.91
N GLU A 697 -0.52 12.55 11.15
CA GLU A 697 -1.93 12.13 11.11
C GLU A 697 -2.35 11.70 9.70
N ASP A 698 -1.82 12.36 8.68
CA ASP A 698 -2.07 12.02 7.26
C ASP A 698 -1.31 10.78 6.78
N GLY A 699 -0.23 10.41 7.47
CA GLY A 699 0.62 9.27 7.12
C GLY A 699 1.44 9.49 5.85
N HIS A 700 1.67 10.75 5.46
CA HIS A 700 2.46 11.11 4.28
C HIS A 700 3.92 11.36 4.68
N VAL A 701 4.76 10.33 4.54
CA VAL A 701 6.13 10.32 5.07
C VAL A 701 6.99 11.46 4.51
N ASN A 702 6.85 11.79 3.21
CA ASN A 702 7.60 12.91 2.62
C ASN A 702 7.22 14.27 3.24
N ASN A 703 5.93 14.47 3.56
CA ASN A 703 5.48 15.68 4.24
C ASN A 703 5.96 15.72 5.69
N GLU A 704 6.06 14.57 6.35
CA GLU A 704 6.63 14.46 7.69
C GLU A 704 8.11 14.81 7.68
N ALA A 705 8.90 14.21 6.77
CA ALA A 705 10.33 14.52 6.61
C ALA A 705 10.56 15.99 6.25
N TRP A 706 9.75 16.56 5.37
CA TRP A 706 9.82 17.97 5.02
C TRP A 706 9.50 18.87 6.21
N SER A 707 8.44 18.56 6.97
CA SER A 707 8.07 19.32 8.18
C SER A 707 9.17 19.28 9.24
N LEU A 708 9.79 18.11 9.46
CA LEU A 708 10.91 17.93 10.38
C LEU A 708 12.16 18.74 9.93
N ASN A 709 12.49 18.68 8.63
CA ASN A 709 13.60 19.47 8.10
C ASN A 709 13.37 20.97 8.28
N CYS A 710 12.17 21.46 7.98
CA CYS A 710 11.82 22.88 8.15
C CYS A 710 11.77 23.30 9.62
N LEU A 711 11.34 22.41 10.53
CA LEU A 711 11.44 22.60 11.96
C LEU A 711 12.91 22.75 12.39
N GLY A 712 13.80 21.91 11.86
CA GLY A 712 15.24 22.02 12.09
C GLY A 712 15.81 23.37 11.63
N VAL A 713 15.42 23.81 10.43
CA VAL A 713 15.82 25.15 9.91
C VAL A 713 15.32 26.29 10.81
N ALA A 714 14.09 26.23 11.28
CA ALA A 714 13.52 27.25 12.17
C ALA A 714 14.19 27.25 13.55
N LEU A 715 14.39 26.08 14.16
CA LEU A 715 15.09 25.90 15.43
C LEU A 715 16.54 26.43 15.36
N ARG A 716 17.21 26.19 14.23
CA ARG A 716 18.54 26.78 13.96
C ARG A 716 18.49 28.30 13.99
N ARG A 717 17.51 28.94 13.35
CA ARG A 717 17.30 30.37 13.34
C ARG A 717 17.02 30.95 14.73
N MET A 718 16.36 30.15 15.58
CA MET A 718 16.14 30.47 17.00
C MET A 718 17.37 30.25 17.89
N GLY A 719 18.51 29.76 17.33
CA GLY A 719 19.72 29.42 18.09
C GLY A 719 19.64 28.09 18.87
N ARG A 720 18.57 27.28 18.65
CA ARG A 720 18.31 25.98 19.35
C ARG A 720 18.95 24.82 18.58
N TYR A 721 20.28 24.82 18.48
CA TYR A 721 21.03 23.93 17.58
C TYR A 721 20.87 22.44 17.88
N GLU A 722 20.84 22.04 19.17
CA GLU A 722 20.68 20.63 19.54
C GLU A 722 19.34 20.06 19.06
N GLU A 723 18.28 20.81 19.23
CA GLU A 723 16.94 20.41 18.81
C GLU A 723 16.79 20.45 17.27
N ALA A 724 17.46 21.40 16.62
CA ALA A 724 17.55 21.47 15.18
C ALA A 724 18.24 20.21 14.60
N LEU A 725 19.36 19.80 15.19
CA LEU A 725 20.07 18.58 14.81
C LEU A 725 19.22 17.32 15.02
N ALA A 726 18.47 17.27 16.11
CA ALA A 726 17.55 16.14 16.36
C ALA A 726 16.46 16.06 15.27
N SER A 727 15.85 17.19 14.91
CA SER A 727 14.82 17.25 13.87
C SER A 727 15.37 16.87 12.49
N HIS A 728 16.58 17.33 12.12
CA HIS A 728 17.21 16.91 10.86
C HIS A 728 17.52 15.42 10.86
N ARG A 729 18.06 14.84 11.95
CA ARG A 729 18.35 13.40 12.03
C ARG A 729 17.09 12.56 11.88
N GLU A 730 15.97 12.96 12.49
CA GLU A 730 14.68 12.29 12.34
C GLU A 730 14.18 12.39 10.90
N ALA A 731 14.29 13.56 10.24
CA ALA A 731 13.93 13.72 8.84
C ALA A 731 14.75 12.79 7.93
N PHE A 732 16.06 12.71 8.15
CA PHE A 732 16.96 11.88 7.36
C PHE A 732 16.74 10.40 7.61
N ALA A 733 16.44 9.98 8.83
CA ALA A 733 16.08 8.59 9.13
C ALA A 733 14.85 8.15 8.33
N LEU A 734 13.82 9.01 8.23
CA LEU A 734 12.66 8.75 7.39
C LEU A 734 13.03 8.64 5.90
N LEU A 735 13.88 9.54 5.38
CA LEU A 735 14.30 9.52 3.97
C LEU A 735 15.27 8.36 3.65
N ASP A 736 16.09 7.94 4.61
CA ASP A 736 16.94 6.74 4.48
C ASP A 736 16.08 5.49 4.36
N GLU A 737 14.99 5.44 5.08
CA GLU A 737 14.01 4.38 4.96
C GLU A 737 13.28 4.39 3.59
N LEU A 738 13.13 5.52 2.91
CA LEU A 738 12.38 5.66 1.64
C LEU A 738 13.26 5.56 0.38
N PHE A 739 14.58 5.50 0.51
CA PHE A 739 15.53 5.62 -0.62
C PHE A 739 15.27 6.84 -1.53
N GLU A 740 14.70 7.91 -0.95
CA GLU A 740 14.29 9.12 -1.65
C GLU A 740 15.48 10.10 -1.76
N GLU A 741 16.44 9.79 -2.63
CA GLU A 741 17.69 10.55 -2.78
C GLU A 741 17.45 12.00 -3.20
N HIS A 742 16.43 12.28 -4.01
CA HIS A 742 16.11 13.62 -4.44
C HIS A 742 15.63 14.51 -3.29
N TRP A 743 14.88 13.98 -2.31
CA TRP A 743 14.52 14.72 -1.10
C TRP A 743 15.72 14.92 -0.19
N LYS A 744 16.62 13.94 -0.08
CA LYS A 744 17.86 14.06 0.70
C LYS A 744 18.71 15.21 0.20
N VAL A 745 18.95 15.29 -1.11
CA VAL A 745 19.75 16.37 -1.70
C VAL A 745 19.23 17.76 -1.31
N ARG A 746 17.93 17.95 -1.34
CA ARG A 746 17.28 19.23 -0.96
C ARG A 746 17.45 19.59 0.52
N PHE A 747 17.59 18.60 1.40
CA PHE A 747 17.68 18.84 2.86
C PHE A 747 19.11 18.88 3.38
N LEU A 748 20.06 18.25 2.69
CA LEU A 748 21.46 18.17 3.10
C LEU A 748 22.10 19.53 3.39
N GLY A 749 21.85 20.54 2.57
CA GLY A 749 22.39 21.89 2.76
C GLY A 749 21.94 22.55 4.06
N GLY A 750 20.64 22.43 4.39
CA GLY A 750 20.09 22.95 5.65
C GLY A 750 20.64 22.24 6.88
N TYR A 751 20.81 20.93 6.79
CA TYR A 751 21.41 20.11 7.86
C TYR A 751 22.90 20.42 8.03
N ALA A 752 23.67 20.53 6.94
CA ALA A 752 25.10 20.86 6.98
C ALA A 752 25.33 22.25 7.61
N GLU A 753 24.51 23.25 7.27
CA GLU A 753 24.58 24.56 7.88
C GLU A 753 24.24 24.54 9.38
N THR A 754 23.28 23.69 9.79
CA THR A 754 22.99 23.49 11.21
C THR A 754 24.16 22.86 11.93
N CYS A 755 24.83 21.87 11.36
CA CYS A 755 26.05 21.27 11.90
C CYS A 755 27.17 22.29 12.03
N ARG A 756 27.40 23.14 11.02
CA ARG A 756 28.40 24.16 11.05
C ARG A 756 28.21 25.16 12.20
N LEU A 757 26.97 25.63 12.37
CA LEU A 757 26.62 26.58 13.45
C LEU A 757 26.62 25.94 14.84
N ALA A 758 26.38 24.63 14.91
CA ALA A 758 26.48 23.86 16.14
C ALA A 758 27.92 23.47 16.53
N GLY A 759 28.93 23.90 15.75
CA GLY A 759 30.34 23.59 16.02
C GLY A 759 30.77 22.19 15.62
N LEU A 760 30.10 21.56 14.64
CA LEU A 760 30.38 20.25 14.08
C LEU A 760 30.90 20.33 12.63
N PRO A 761 32.07 20.93 12.37
CA PRO A 761 32.56 21.20 11.01
C PRO A 761 32.86 19.93 10.19
N GLU A 762 33.30 18.85 10.84
CA GLU A 762 33.58 17.57 10.16
C GLU A 762 32.29 16.94 9.61
N GLU A 763 31.22 16.99 10.37
CA GLU A 763 29.91 16.48 9.97
C GLU A 763 29.30 17.36 8.86
N ALA A 764 29.40 18.66 8.97
CA ALA A 764 28.99 19.58 7.92
C ALA A 764 29.73 19.32 6.59
N LEU A 765 31.05 19.06 6.66
CA LEU A 765 31.85 18.72 5.49
C LEU A 765 31.42 17.38 4.85
N ARG A 766 31.11 16.40 5.69
CA ARG A 766 30.58 15.09 5.24
C ARG A 766 29.27 15.27 4.47
N LEU A 767 28.35 16.03 5.02
CA LEU A 767 27.02 16.29 4.41
C LEU A 767 27.13 17.02 3.08
N HIS A 768 27.98 18.05 2.98
CA HIS A 768 28.21 18.73 1.71
C HIS A 768 28.85 17.82 0.66
N ARG A 769 29.79 16.92 1.05
CA ARG A 769 30.36 15.94 0.13
C ARG A 769 29.30 14.97 -0.36
N GLN A 770 28.40 14.52 0.50
CA GLN A 770 27.27 13.68 0.11
C GLN A 770 26.35 14.41 -0.89
N THR A 771 26.14 15.71 -0.72
CA THR A 771 25.44 16.52 -1.71
C THR A 771 26.14 16.46 -3.08
N LEU A 772 27.47 16.63 -3.11
CA LEU A 772 28.23 16.57 -4.37
C LEU A 772 28.25 15.20 -5.03
N GLU A 773 28.04 14.12 -4.27
CA GLU A 773 27.89 12.77 -4.82
C GLU A 773 26.53 12.57 -5.49
N LEU A 774 25.45 13.09 -4.91
CA LEU A 774 24.08 12.84 -5.34
C LEU A 774 23.54 13.88 -6.34
N ALA A 775 23.81 15.16 -6.10
CA ALA A 775 23.20 16.28 -6.83
C ALA A 775 23.46 16.26 -8.35
N PRO A 776 24.70 15.96 -8.86
CA PRO A 776 24.95 15.95 -10.31
C PRO A 776 24.14 14.91 -11.06
N GLY A 777 24.00 13.71 -10.50
CA GLY A 777 23.23 12.59 -11.09
C GLY A 777 21.73 12.89 -11.18
N LEU A 778 21.21 13.68 -10.25
CA LEU A 778 19.81 14.07 -10.15
C LEU A 778 19.50 15.43 -10.81
N GLY A 779 20.53 16.17 -11.29
CA GLY A 779 20.36 17.46 -11.95
C GLY A 779 20.12 18.64 -11.00
N TYR A 780 20.42 18.51 -9.70
CA TYR A 780 20.27 19.55 -8.67
C TYR A 780 21.47 20.50 -8.64
N ARG A 781 21.66 21.27 -9.71
CA ARG A 781 22.80 22.17 -9.92
C ARG A 781 22.93 23.26 -8.85
N HIS A 782 21.83 23.74 -8.31
CA HIS A 782 21.85 24.76 -7.25
C HIS A 782 22.41 24.21 -5.94
N GLU A 783 21.95 23.02 -5.52
CA GLU A 783 22.44 22.32 -4.33
C GLU A 783 23.91 21.94 -4.47
N GLU A 784 24.34 21.58 -5.69
CA GLU A 784 25.74 21.33 -6.03
C GLU A 784 26.57 22.59 -5.81
N ALA A 785 26.13 23.76 -6.31
CA ALA A 785 26.80 25.04 -6.11
C ALA A 785 26.86 25.42 -4.62
N LEU A 786 25.76 25.28 -3.88
CA LEU A 786 25.72 25.56 -2.44
C LEU A 786 26.64 24.62 -1.64
N ALA A 787 26.76 23.35 -2.03
CA ALA A 787 27.66 22.42 -1.38
C ALA A 787 29.14 22.81 -1.60
N HIS A 788 29.50 23.23 -2.81
CA HIS A 788 30.83 23.77 -3.10
C HIS A 788 31.14 25.02 -2.25
N GLU A 789 30.20 25.94 -2.11
CA GLU A 789 30.34 27.12 -1.27
C GLU A 789 30.49 26.76 0.22
N GLY A 790 29.69 25.82 0.71
CA GLY A 790 29.76 25.32 2.08
C GLY A 790 31.09 24.67 2.40
N ILE A 791 31.59 23.81 1.51
CA ILE A 791 32.92 23.18 1.65
C ILE A 791 34.01 24.26 1.65
N ALA A 792 33.95 25.22 0.73
CA ALA A 792 34.89 26.31 0.66
C ALA A 792 34.96 27.11 1.98
N ALA A 793 33.79 27.42 2.56
CA ALA A 793 33.72 28.15 3.83
C ALA A 793 34.30 27.34 5.02
N LEU A 794 34.14 26.01 5.02
CA LEU A 794 34.66 25.12 6.05
C LEU A 794 36.18 24.90 5.94
N LEU A 795 36.76 24.97 4.73
CA LEU A 795 38.19 24.74 4.48
C LEU A 795 39.04 25.99 4.45
N ASP A 796 38.45 27.18 4.54
CA ASP A 796 39.14 28.47 4.34
C ASP A 796 40.40 28.63 5.20
N ASP A 797 40.28 28.25 6.47
CA ASP A 797 41.41 28.35 7.43
C ASP A 797 42.33 27.14 7.44
N THR A 798 41.86 25.96 6.98
CA THR A 798 42.59 24.70 7.10
C THR A 798 43.25 24.25 5.79
N ASP A 799 42.63 24.49 4.64
CA ASP A 799 43.14 24.20 3.30
C ASP A 799 42.68 25.29 2.29
N PRO A 800 43.34 26.45 2.25
CA PRO A 800 42.96 27.55 1.37
C PRO A 800 42.98 27.18 -0.12
N ALA A 801 43.85 26.24 -0.52
CA ALA A 801 43.95 25.81 -1.91
C ALA A 801 42.71 24.99 -2.35
N ALA A 802 42.29 24.04 -1.55
CA ALA A 802 41.06 23.31 -1.78
C ALA A 802 39.84 24.22 -1.70
N ALA A 803 39.76 25.13 -0.74
CA ALA A 803 38.71 26.14 -0.63
C ALA A 803 38.61 27.00 -1.90
N GLY A 804 39.77 27.42 -2.47
CA GLY A 804 39.83 28.15 -3.74
C GLY A 804 39.24 27.37 -4.91
N GLY A 805 39.53 26.06 -4.99
CA GLY A 805 39.00 25.16 -6.00
C GLY A 805 37.45 25.03 -5.93
N HIS A 806 36.95 24.81 -4.71
CA HIS A 806 35.51 24.72 -4.48
C HIS A 806 34.78 26.06 -4.75
N ARG A 807 35.36 27.23 -4.39
CA ARG A 807 34.79 28.51 -4.76
C ARG A 807 34.72 28.75 -6.28
N ALA A 808 35.73 28.28 -7.02
CA ALA A 808 35.73 28.38 -8.46
C ALA A 808 34.63 27.49 -9.08
N ALA A 809 34.48 26.25 -8.61
CA ALA A 809 33.45 25.33 -9.06
C ALA A 809 32.04 25.88 -8.78
N GLY A 810 31.78 26.35 -7.57
CA GLY A 810 30.49 26.96 -7.20
C GLY A 810 30.13 28.17 -8.06
N ARG A 811 31.12 29.05 -8.36
CA ARG A 811 30.91 30.17 -9.28
C ARG A 811 30.61 29.75 -10.71
N SER A 812 31.35 28.78 -11.25
CA SER A 812 31.10 28.24 -12.59
C SER A 812 29.69 27.70 -12.74
N LEU A 813 29.22 26.92 -11.74
CA LEU A 813 27.84 26.39 -11.73
C LEU A 813 26.80 27.52 -11.69
N ARG A 814 27.02 28.59 -10.92
CA ARG A 814 26.11 29.73 -10.89
C ARG A 814 26.10 30.51 -12.22
N GLU A 815 27.27 30.67 -12.84
CA GLU A 815 27.35 31.29 -14.16
C GLU A 815 26.64 30.46 -15.24
N GLU A 816 26.76 29.13 -15.20
CA GLU A 816 26.04 28.23 -16.09
C GLU A 816 24.53 28.33 -15.87
N LEU A 817 24.05 28.38 -14.61
CA LEU A 817 22.63 28.53 -14.26
C LEU A 817 22.10 29.89 -14.76
N SER A 818 22.85 30.98 -14.61
CA SER A 818 22.47 32.31 -15.09
C SER A 818 22.46 32.42 -16.63
N ALA A 819 23.36 31.72 -17.32
CA ALA A 819 23.43 31.71 -18.78
C ALA A 819 22.34 30.81 -19.44
N GLY A 820 21.83 29.79 -18.73
CA GLY A 820 20.76 28.97 -19.23
C GLY A 820 19.34 29.58 -19.12
N ALA A 821 19.22 30.70 -18.41
CA ALA A 821 17.97 31.46 -18.25
C ALA A 821 17.75 32.55 -19.36
N GLY A 822 18.61 32.65 -20.33
CA GLY A 822 18.48 33.53 -21.52
C GLY A 822 18.10 32.66 -22.75
#